data_7b74bbc7a52206d05c22cd6efdba3eed
#
_entry.id   7b74bbc7a52206d05c22cd6efdba3eed
#
_cell.length_a   1.000
_cell.length_b   1.000
_cell.length_c   1.000
_cell.angle_alpha   90.00
_cell.angle_beta   90.00
_cell.angle_gamma   90.00
#
_symmetry.space_group_name_H-M   'P 1'
#
loop_
_entity.id
_entity.type
_entity.pdbx_description
1 polymer ?
#
loop_
_entity_poly.entity_id
_entity_poly.type
_entity_poly.pdbx_seq_one_letter_code
_entity_poly.pdbx_strand_id
1 'polypeptide(L)'
;MSDIIPGYCTLCRSRCGTLSEVANDHLIKVRANPEHPNGKAMCMKGKAAPELVDSANRILYPMKRTHPKGAEDPGWQRISWEEAMSTIAGQLEKFKREDGAESVAFGFTSPSGTPLSDAIEWLERFVRIYGSPNTSYGTEICNWHKDVAHRWTFGCGIPVADYSHADLILLWGHNPANTWLAQASAIGTGRNNGAKLIVVDPRPTPLAKEANAWLDVNPGTDGALALGLSHLLVERNLFNHEFVRNWTNGPLLVRNDNGYFLREKDINPLAISNRYTVWDEHNQQVTFIDSETRTEETLMPTAALEGNVEVAIADGAKISCQTAFSSFKDMLANYDPENVSRITGVSVASIEAAASLIAGAKKIAYHSWSGVAQHTNATQTERAIATLYALTGCFDQEGCNRIYASHPVNVVNSPTLMPKSQWDKALGLEERPIGPPSQGWVHSQDIWHSVLEGTPYKIRGLIGFGANILLSQSDTSLGQQALEALEFYAHVDLFETPTSKYADILLPVNTAWEREGLRTGFESSAAAQDHIQLRKKMVSPRGESRSDLEIVFDLACRLGMNEAFFDGNIEAAWNYQLEPLGLTVEMLRNKPEGYDIPLEHKVRKYAFRDPNSGYLAGFNTETKRAEFYSEILHHYGYNPLPEYVQPQEYQRNDPDYPLMLTSVKSGF
;
A
#
# COMPACT_ATOMS: atom_id res chain seq x y z
N MET A 1 21.33 10.05 -36.98
CA MET A 1 19.90 9.77 -36.92
C MET A 1 19.53 9.50 -35.45
N SER A 2 18.41 9.94 -35.00
CA SER A 2 17.93 9.60 -33.63
C SER A 2 17.05 8.35 -33.70
N ASP A 3 17.18 7.48 -32.72
CA ASP A 3 16.33 6.30 -32.53
C ASP A 3 15.21 6.63 -31.56
N ILE A 4 13.99 6.13 -31.82
CA ILE A 4 12.86 6.26 -30.92
C ILE A 4 12.59 4.91 -30.30
N ILE A 5 12.76 4.82 -28.96
CA ILE A 5 12.69 3.56 -28.22
C ILE A 5 11.47 3.61 -27.29
N PRO A 6 10.51 2.66 -27.41
CA PRO A 6 9.41 2.50 -26.47
C PRO A 6 9.89 2.05 -25.09
N GLY A 7 9.15 2.47 -24.06
CA GLY A 7 9.43 2.07 -22.69
C GLY A 7 8.38 2.62 -21.73
N TYR A 8 8.71 2.69 -20.45
CA TYR A 8 7.86 3.28 -19.42
C TYR A 8 8.68 4.08 -18.40
N CYS A 9 8.04 5.11 -17.84
CA CYS A 9 8.64 5.97 -16.83
C CYS A 9 8.50 5.33 -15.43
N THR A 10 9.50 5.48 -14.56
CA THR A 10 9.50 4.95 -13.19
C THR A 10 9.51 6.04 -12.12
N LEU A 11 9.41 7.33 -12.49
CA LEU A 11 9.50 8.45 -11.55
C LEU A 11 8.27 8.65 -10.66
N CYS A 12 7.22 7.84 -10.85
CA CYS A 12 6.07 7.73 -9.96
C CYS A 12 5.26 6.47 -10.27
N ARG A 13 4.27 6.17 -9.42
CA ARG A 13 3.39 5.00 -9.58
C ARG A 13 2.56 4.99 -10.86
N SER A 14 2.45 6.10 -11.58
CA SER A 14 1.70 6.16 -12.85
C SER A 14 2.29 5.27 -13.92
N ARG A 15 3.61 5.06 -13.92
CA ARG A 15 4.32 4.22 -14.91
C ARG A 15 3.85 4.49 -16.33
N CYS A 16 3.83 5.79 -16.70
CA CYS A 16 3.40 6.23 -18.02
C CYS A 16 4.25 5.57 -19.11
N GLY A 17 3.59 5.05 -20.17
CA GLY A 17 4.27 4.60 -21.37
C GLY A 17 5.01 5.74 -22.05
N THR A 18 6.22 5.48 -22.52
CA THR A 18 7.13 6.49 -23.08
C THR A 18 7.64 6.13 -24.46
N LEU A 19 7.93 7.17 -25.23
CA LEU A 19 8.78 7.11 -26.41
C LEU A 19 10.01 7.98 -26.11
N SER A 20 11.17 7.36 -26.03
CA SER A 20 12.46 8.01 -25.75
C SER A 20 13.25 8.19 -27.04
N GLU A 21 13.63 9.42 -27.35
CA GLU A 21 14.47 9.77 -28.47
C GLU A 21 15.93 9.79 -28.02
N VAL A 22 16.77 8.99 -28.67
CA VAL A 22 18.19 8.80 -28.32
C VAL A 22 19.06 9.10 -29.54
N ALA A 23 20.14 9.84 -29.35
CA ALA A 23 21.14 10.10 -30.38
C ALA A 23 22.53 10.21 -29.78
N ASN A 24 23.52 9.55 -30.38
CA ASN A 24 24.93 9.58 -29.94
C ASN A 24 25.09 9.28 -28.42
N ASP A 25 24.40 8.26 -27.93
CA ASP A 25 24.37 7.87 -26.52
C ASP A 25 23.81 8.92 -25.52
N HIS A 26 23.04 9.89 -26.04
CA HIS A 26 22.33 10.87 -25.22
C HIS A 26 20.82 10.70 -25.33
N LEU A 27 20.15 10.79 -24.21
CA LEU A 27 18.70 10.87 -24.13
C LEU A 27 18.28 12.30 -24.51
N ILE A 28 17.72 12.47 -25.69
CA ILE A 28 17.39 13.79 -26.21
C ILE A 28 16.04 14.29 -25.72
N LYS A 29 15.06 13.37 -25.71
CA LYS A 29 13.67 13.74 -25.37
C LYS A 29 12.89 12.50 -24.92
N VAL A 30 11.99 12.70 -23.97
CA VAL A 30 11.02 11.69 -23.56
C VAL A 30 9.59 12.26 -23.71
N ARG A 31 8.72 11.51 -24.37
CA ARG A 31 7.32 11.87 -24.57
C ARG A 31 6.38 10.71 -24.27
N ALA A 32 5.10 11.01 -24.08
CA ALA A 32 4.08 10.00 -23.90
C ALA A 32 3.98 9.07 -25.12
N ASN A 33 3.73 7.78 -24.85
CA ASN A 33 3.43 6.78 -25.88
C ASN A 33 1.93 6.47 -25.86
N PRO A 34 1.10 7.03 -26.75
CA PRO A 34 -0.37 6.83 -26.76
C PRO A 34 -0.80 5.37 -26.92
N GLU A 35 0.03 4.53 -27.54
CA GLU A 35 -0.26 3.11 -27.78
C GLU A 35 -0.09 2.26 -26.52
N HIS A 36 0.65 2.75 -25.53
CA HIS A 36 0.82 2.05 -24.26
C HIS A 36 -0.44 2.26 -23.37
N PRO A 37 -0.93 1.24 -22.63
CA PRO A 37 -2.13 1.37 -21.79
C PRO A 37 -2.10 2.54 -20.79
N ASN A 38 -0.92 2.87 -20.26
CA ASN A 38 -0.69 4.01 -19.35
C ASN A 38 -0.09 5.23 -20.06
N GLY A 39 -0.15 5.30 -21.38
CA GLY A 39 0.64 6.25 -22.17
C GLY A 39 -0.10 7.49 -22.66
N LYS A 40 -1.37 7.72 -22.29
CA LYS A 40 -2.18 8.85 -22.77
C LYS A 40 -1.64 10.23 -22.35
N ALA A 41 -0.88 10.28 -21.24
CA ALA A 41 -0.32 11.52 -20.70
C ALA A 41 1.04 11.30 -20.04
N MET A 42 1.84 12.36 -19.93
CA MET A 42 3.12 12.37 -19.24
C MET A 42 3.36 13.71 -18.56
N CYS A 43 3.80 13.70 -17.32
CA CYS A 43 4.10 14.91 -16.55
C CYS A 43 5.46 15.52 -16.91
N MET A 44 5.71 16.73 -16.40
CA MET A 44 6.98 17.44 -16.64
C MET A 44 8.19 16.69 -16.09
N LYS A 45 8.07 15.98 -14.95
CA LYS A 45 9.17 15.15 -14.39
C LYS A 45 9.67 14.10 -15.38
N GLY A 46 8.72 13.38 -16.00
CA GLY A 46 9.08 12.39 -17.01
C GLY A 46 9.70 13.00 -18.27
N LYS A 47 9.27 14.21 -18.66
CA LYS A 47 9.84 14.96 -19.78
C LYS A 47 11.25 15.48 -19.48
N ALA A 48 11.56 15.77 -18.22
CA ALA A 48 12.87 16.22 -17.73
C ALA A 48 13.89 15.06 -17.53
N ALA A 49 13.54 13.85 -17.94
CA ALA A 49 14.45 12.70 -17.82
C ALA A 49 15.84 12.91 -18.44
N PRO A 50 16.03 13.60 -19.57
CA PRO A 50 17.36 13.91 -20.09
C PRO A 50 18.24 14.66 -19.09
N GLU A 51 17.68 15.65 -18.39
CA GLU A 51 18.39 16.42 -17.37
C GLU A 51 18.75 15.56 -16.15
N LEU A 52 17.91 14.59 -15.80
CA LEU A 52 18.20 13.64 -14.72
C LEU A 52 19.36 12.70 -15.10
N VAL A 53 19.37 12.17 -16.33
CA VAL A 53 20.39 11.25 -16.81
C VAL A 53 21.77 11.91 -16.85
N ASP A 54 21.84 13.13 -17.37
CA ASP A 54 23.12 13.84 -17.59
C ASP A 54 23.39 14.92 -16.51
N SER A 55 22.73 14.85 -15.34
CA SER A 55 22.95 15.79 -14.24
C SER A 55 24.40 15.74 -13.73
N ALA A 56 25.02 16.90 -13.64
CA ALA A 56 26.39 17.04 -13.12
C ALA A 56 26.52 16.71 -11.62
N ASN A 57 25.40 16.66 -10.89
CA ASN A 57 25.37 16.40 -9.44
C ASN A 57 25.26 14.89 -9.12
N ARG A 58 25.24 14.02 -10.12
CA ARG A 58 25.14 12.58 -9.91
C ARG A 58 26.38 12.00 -9.27
N ILE A 59 26.19 11.00 -8.40
CA ILE A 59 27.25 10.12 -7.94
C ILE A 59 27.63 9.21 -9.12
N LEU A 60 28.89 9.25 -9.54
CA LEU A 60 29.35 8.53 -10.73
C LEU A 60 30.29 7.35 -10.43
N TYR A 61 30.84 7.29 -9.22
CA TYR A 61 31.84 6.31 -8.81
C TYR A 61 31.56 5.83 -7.38
N PRO A 62 31.94 4.59 -7.00
CA PRO A 62 31.93 4.17 -5.61
C PRO A 62 32.86 5.06 -4.78
N MET A 63 32.36 5.50 -3.62
CA MET A 63 33.07 6.43 -2.74
C MET A 63 33.15 5.84 -1.33
N LYS A 64 34.28 6.10 -0.65
CA LYS A 64 34.51 5.75 0.74
C LYS A 64 34.71 7.01 1.57
N ARG A 65 34.11 7.05 2.72
CA ARG A 65 34.31 8.11 3.70
C ARG A 65 35.72 8.07 4.28
N THR A 66 36.34 9.23 4.44
CA THR A 66 37.64 9.36 5.11
C THR A 66 37.59 10.23 6.37
N HIS A 67 36.57 11.09 6.51
CA HIS A 67 36.37 11.91 7.71
C HIS A 67 35.37 11.23 8.67
N PRO A 68 35.37 11.58 9.97
CA PRO A 68 34.41 11.05 10.93
C PRO A 68 32.96 11.27 10.51
N LYS A 69 32.05 10.37 10.93
CA LYS A 69 30.60 10.63 10.79
C LYS A 69 30.23 11.90 11.53
N GLY A 70 29.27 12.66 10.99
CA GLY A 70 28.90 13.97 11.54
C GLY A 70 29.77 15.14 11.07
N ALA A 71 30.92 14.91 10.42
CA ALA A 71 31.67 15.99 9.79
C ALA A 71 30.86 16.61 8.63
N GLU A 72 30.96 17.94 8.47
CA GLU A 72 30.27 18.69 7.40
C GLU A 72 30.64 18.15 6.01
N ASP A 73 31.96 17.91 5.79
CA ASP A 73 32.50 17.23 4.61
C ASP A 73 32.80 15.76 4.95
N PRO A 74 32.17 14.80 4.28
CA PRO A 74 32.49 13.37 4.43
C PRO A 74 33.91 12.99 4.01
N GLY A 75 34.60 13.81 3.25
CA GLY A 75 35.92 13.51 2.70
C GLY A 75 35.88 12.32 1.72
N TRP A 76 34.98 12.35 0.77
CA TRP A 76 34.77 11.25 -0.17
C TRP A 76 36.03 10.92 -0.99
N GLN A 77 36.49 9.68 -0.89
CA GLN A 77 37.54 9.12 -1.71
C GLN A 77 36.97 8.07 -2.67
N ARG A 78 37.24 8.21 -3.95
CA ARG A 78 36.89 7.19 -4.96
C ARG A 78 37.61 5.89 -4.67
N ILE A 79 36.88 4.78 -4.73
CA ILE A 79 37.37 3.40 -4.60
C ILE A 79 36.88 2.56 -5.77
N SER A 80 37.39 1.33 -5.90
CA SER A 80 36.87 0.38 -6.90
C SER A 80 35.56 -0.27 -6.42
N TRP A 81 34.77 -0.78 -7.37
CA TRP A 81 33.61 -1.62 -7.05
C TRP A 81 34.01 -2.86 -6.24
N GLU A 82 35.16 -3.47 -6.53
CA GLU A 82 35.65 -4.63 -5.79
C GLU A 82 35.91 -4.29 -4.32
N GLU A 83 36.58 -3.18 -4.03
CA GLU A 83 36.80 -2.73 -2.66
C GLU A 83 35.47 -2.41 -1.95
N ALA A 84 34.56 -1.71 -2.62
CA ALA A 84 33.27 -1.35 -2.05
C ALA A 84 32.44 -2.58 -1.69
N MET A 85 32.25 -3.50 -2.65
CA MET A 85 31.40 -4.67 -2.46
C MET A 85 32.01 -5.67 -1.47
N SER A 86 33.32 -5.87 -1.50
CA SER A 86 34.03 -6.72 -0.51
C SER A 86 33.94 -6.13 0.89
N THR A 87 34.00 -4.80 1.05
CA THR A 87 33.84 -4.12 2.33
C THR A 87 32.43 -4.33 2.86
N ILE A 88 31.39 -4.10 2.04
CA ILE A 88 30.00 -4.28 2.44
C ILE A 88 29.72 -5.73 2.82
N ALA A 89 30.08 -6.69 1.97
CA ALA A 89 29.88 -8.11 2.24
C ALA A 89 30.56 -8.55 3.55
N GLY A 90 31.83 -8.15 3.75
CA GLY A 90 32.58 -8.48 4.95
C GLY A 90 31.95 -7.93 6.25
N GLN A 91 31.38 -6.70 6.20
CA GLN A 91 30.66 -6.15 7.35
C GLN A 91 29.34 -6.91 7.63
N LEU A 92 28.59 -7.22 6.58
CA LEU A 92 27.35 -8.00 6.72
C LEU A 92 27.61 -9.41 7.28
N GLU A 93 28.63 -10.10 6.80
CA GLU A 93 29.05 -11.41 7.34
C GLU A 93 29.50 -11.30 8.79
N LYS A 94 30.28 -10.28 9.12
CA LYS A 94 30.75 -10.03 10.49
C LYS A 94 29.57 -9.86 11.43
N PHE A 95 28.64 -8.93 11.13
CA PHE A 95 27.50 -8.65 11.99
C PHE A 95 26.59 -9.86 12.15
N LYS A 96 26.28 -10.55 11.05
CA LYS A 96 25.48 -11.77 11.08
C LYS A 96 26.10 -12.88 11.94
N ARG A 97 27.42 -13.03 11.90
CA ARG A 97 28.15 -14.04 12.70
C ARG A 97 28.20 -13.67 14.17
N GLU A 98 28.37 -12.39 14.50
CA GLU A 98 28.57 -11.92 15.87
C GLU A 98 27.25 -11.76 16.63
N ASP A 99 26.22 -11.16 16.01
CA ASP A 99 25.00 -10.74 16.68
C ASP A 99 23.70 -11.15 15.93
N GLY A 100 23.81 -12.00 14.91
CA GLY A 100 22.68 -12.44 14.10
C GLY A 100 22.31 -11.48 12.96
N ALA A 101 21.53 -11.97 12.00
CA ALA A 101 21.12 -11.18 10.84
C ALA A 101 20.22 -9.99 11.21
N GLU A 102 19.54 -10.07 12.34
CA GLU A 102 18.71 -9.00 12.90
C GLU A 102 19.49 -7.74 13.28
N SER A 103 20.80 -7.84 13.47
CA SER A 103 21.68 -6.70 13.77
C SER A 103 21.92 -5.76 12.58
N VAL A 104 21.39 -6.10 11.40
CA VAL A 104 21.46 -5.26 10.19
C VAL A 104 20.06 -4.84 9.77
N ALA A 105 19.86 -3.54 9.53
CA ALA A 105 18.65 -2.99 8.97
C ALA A 105 18.84 -2.64 7.48
N PHE A 106 17.72 -2.65 6.74
CA PHE A 106 17.67 -2.25 5.34
C PHE A 106 16.67 -1.10 5.17
N GLY A 107 17.11 -0.01 4.54
CA GLY A 107 16.27 1.12 4.19
C GLY A 107 16.00 1.14 2.69
N PHE A 108 14.73 1.13 2.29
CA PHE A 108 14.35 1.25 0.89
C PHE A 108 13.53 2.51 0.66
N THR A 109 13.81 3.20 -0.44
CA THR A 109 12.85 4.19 -0.90
C THR A 109 11.55 3.51 -1.35
N SER A 110 10.45 4.22 -1.28
CA SER A 110 9.19 3.69 -1.81
C SER A 110 9.33 3.34 -3.29
N PRO A 111 9.02 2.11 -3.70
CA PRO A 111 9.11 1.69 -5.11
C PRO A 111 8.13 2.44 -6.02
N SER A 112 7.23 3.23 -5.45
CA SER A 112 6.25 3.97 -6.22
C SER A 112 6.80 5.19 -6.97
N GLY A 113 8.04 5.60 -6.73
CA GLY A 113 8.62 6.82 -7.30
C GLY A 113 10.03 6.68 -7.86
N THR A 114 10.54 5.46 -8.01
CA THR A 114 11.92 5.20 -8.43
C THR A 114 12.03 3.96 -9.31
N PRO A 115 13.16 3.78 -10.04
CA PRO A 115 13.44 2.54 -10.75
C PRO A 115 13.50 1.30 -9.88
N LEU A 116 13.62 1.44 -8.56
CA LEU A 116 13.55 0.34 -7.60
C LEU A 116 12.26 -0.47 -7.74
N SER A 117 11.19 0.12 -8.29
CA SER A 117 9.93 -0.58 -8.59
C SER A 117 10.09 -1.81 -9.49
N ASP A 118 11.14 -1.86 -10.29
CA ASP A 118 11.43 -2.98 -11.20
C ASP A 118 12.37 -4.02 -10.55
N ALA A 119 12.88 -3.73 -9.36
CA ALA A 119 13.88 -4.52 -8.65
C ALA A 119 13.44 -4.97 -7.24
N ILE A 120 12.37 -4.40 -6.71
CA ILE A 120 12.00 -4.53 -5.29
C ILE A 120 11.83 -5.98 -4.85
N GLU A 121 11.27 -6.84 -5.69
CA GLU A 121 11.06 -8.27 -5.35
C GLU A 121 12.38 -9.01 -5.13
N TRP A 122 13.44 -8.67 -5.87
CA TRP A 122 14.77 -9.24 -5.71
C TRP A 122 15.52 -8.67 -4.51
N LEU A 123 15.28 -7.39 -4.16
CA LEU A 123 15.80 -6.81 -2.93
C LEU A 123 15.15 -7.46 -1.70
N GLU A 124 13.84 -7.65 -1.73
CA GLU A 124 13.12 -8.37 -0.66
C GLU A 124 13.60 -9.83 -0.54
N ARG A 125 13.82 -10.52 -1.68
CA ARG A 125 14.43 -11.85 -1.69
C ARG A 125 15.77 -11.86 -0.98
N PHE A 126 16.63 -10.89 -1.30
CA PHE A 126 17.95 -10.75 -0.69
C PHE A 126 17.86 -10.59 0.82
N VAL A 127 17.05 -9.65 1.29
CA VAL A 127 16.88 -9.39 2.73
C VAL A 127 16.35 -10.62 3.46
N ARG A 128 15.36 -11.32 2.88
CA ARG A 128 14.76 -12.53 3.48
C ARG A 128 15.74 -13.69 3.56
N ILE A 129 16.53 -13.92 2.53
CA ILE A 129 17.57 -14.98 2.54
C ILE A 129 18.74 -14.60 3.46
N TYR A 130 19.12 -13.32 3.50
CA TYR A 130 20.08 -12.81 4.49
C TYR A 130 19.57 -13.05 5.92
N GLY A 131 18.27 -12.88 6.15
CA GLY A 131 17.56 -13.17 7.39
C GLY A 131 17.31 -11.96 8.28
N SER A 132 17.39 -10.73 7.74
CA SER A 132 17.05 -9.54 8.52
C SER A 132 15.54 -9.29 8.51
N PRO A 133 14.89 -9.17 9.70
CA PRO A 133 13.50 -8.80 9.81
C PRO A 133 13.28 -7.27 9.76
N ASN A 134 14.36 -6.47 9.65
CA ASN A 134 14.35 -5.04 9.86
C ASN A 134 14.46 -4.27 8.53
N THR A 135 13.33 -4.11 7.85
CA THR A 135 13.25 -3.32 6.62
C THR A 135 12.39 -2.07 6.83
N SER A 136 12.94 -0.89 6.59
CA SER A 136 12.20 0.38 6.60
C SER A 136 11.88 0.85 5.18
N TYR A 137 10.59 1.09 4.90
CA TYR A 137 10.10 1.63 3.63
C TYR A 137 9.50 3.04 3.74
N GLY A 138 9.21 3.51 4.94
CA GLY A 138 8.39 4.70 5.15
C GLY A 138 6.94 4.55 4.69
N THR A 139 6.45 3.32 4.57
CA THR A 139 5.07 3.04 4.12
C THR A 139 4.04 3.34 5.18
N GLU A 140 4.43 3.38 6.45
CA GLU A 140 3.62 3.79 7.59
C GLU A 140 3.13 5.25 7.48
N ILE A 141 3.84 6.09 6.74
CA ILE A 141 3.46 7.48 6.44
C ILE A 141 3.00 7.68 5.00
N CYS A 142 2.85 6.62 4.22
CA CYS A 142 2.47 6.70 2.80
C CYS A 142 1.13 6.00 2.53
N ASN A 143 1.10 4.68 2.49
CA ASN A 143 -0.08 3.94 2.06
C ASN A 143 -0.38 2.66 2.86
N TRP A 144 0.40 2.35 3.90
CA TRP A 144 0.18 1.16 4.71
C TRP A 144 -1.25 1.14 5.29
N HIS A 145 -1.69 2.25 5.87
CA HIS A 145 -3.00 2.39 6.50
C HIS A 145 -4.15 2.07 5.54
N LYS A 146 -4.08 2.59 4.32
CA LYS A 146 -5.07 2.35 3.27
C LYS A 146 -5.20 0.86 2.94
N ASP A 147 -4.07 0.21 2.65
CA ASP A 147 -4.08 -1.19 2.22
C ASP A 147 -4.45 -2.13 3.38
N VAL A 148 -4.03 -1.85 4.60
CA VAL A 148 -4.34 -2.66 5.78
C VAL A 148 -5.80 -2.49 6.22
N ALA A 149 -6.31 -1.28 6.27
CA ALA A 149 -7.71 -1.02 6.60
C ALA A 149 -8.67 -1.73 5.64
N HIS A 150 -8.36 -1.69 4.34
CA HIS A 150 -9.13 -2.44 3.33
C HIS A 150 -8.95 -3.95 3.48
N ARG A 151 -7.76 -4.43 3.88
CA ARG A 151 -7.53 -5.86 4.15
C ARG A 151 -8.37 -6.35 5.33
N TRP A 152 -8.51 -5.57 6.39
CA TRP A 152 -9.40 -5.91 7.52
C TRP A 152 -10.89 -5.78 7.16
N THR A 153 -11.23 -4.97 6.17
CA THR A 153 -12.63 -4.80 5.75
C THR A 153 -13.02 -5.76 4.62
N PHE A 154 -12.16 -5.93 3.60
CA PHE A 154 -12.48 -6.68 2.39
C PHE A 154 -11.53 -7.86 2.11
N GLY A 155 -10.55 -8.12 2.97
CA GLY A 155 -9.57 -9.19 2.79
C GLY A 155 -8.48 -8.91 1.74
N CYS A 156 -8.40 -7.71 1.20
CA CYS A 156 -7.38 -7.28 0.24
C CYS A 156 -7.01 -5.81 0.45
N GLY A 157 -5.88 -5.36 -0.09
CA GLY A 157 -5.59 -3.92 -0.18
C GLY A 157 -6.64 -3.20 -1.02
N ILE A 158 -6.61 -1.85 -1.05
CA ILE A 158 -7.60 -1.09 -1.84
C ILE A 158 -7.57 -1.54 -3.30
N PRO A 159 -8.70 -2.01 -3.85
CA PRO A 159 -8.74 -2.47 -5.22
C PRO A 159 -8.60 -1.30 -6.21
N VAL A 160 -8.26 -1.62 -7.45
CA VAL A 160 -8.08 -0.62 -8.52
C VAL A 160 -9.42 -0.02 -8.89
N ALA A 161 -9.52 1.30 -8.86
CA ALA A 161 -10.74 2.02 -9.23
C ALA A 161 -10.96 2.01 -10.74
N ASP A 162 -12.10 1.48 -11.20
CA ASP A 162 -12.51 1.44 -12.60
C ASP A 162 -13.25 2.75 -13.00
N TYR A 163 -12.52 3.84 -13.00
CA TYR A 163 -13.05 5.18 -13.23
C TYR A 163 -13.76 5.36 -14.57
N SER A 164 -13.31 4.65 -15.61
CA SER A 164 -13.82 4.83 -16.96
C SER A 164 -15.28 4.39 -17.14
N HIS A 165 -15.75 3.49 -16.27
CA HIS A 165 -17.08 2.89 -16.31
C HIS A 165 -17.96 3.28 -15.11
N ALA A 166 -17.47 4.17 -14.25
CA ALA A 166 -18.19 4.60 -13.04
C ALA A 166 -19.32 5.60 -13.35
N ASP A 167 -20.37 5.58 -12.51
CA ASP A 167 -21.40 6.60 -12.46
C ASP A 167 -20.97 7.75 -11.53
N LEU A 168 -20.20 7.41 -10.50
CA LEU A 168 -19.69 8.31 -9.49
C LEU A 168 -18.24 8.00 -9.18
N ILE A 169 -17.41 9.03 -9.10
CA ILE A 169 -15.99 8.95 -8.71
C ILE A 169 -15.81 9.73 -7.42
N LEU A 170 -15.17 9.08 -6.40
CA LEU A 170 -14.78 9.74 -5.15
C LEU A 170 -13.27 9.73 -4.98
N LEU A 171 -12.71 10.88 -4.65
CA LEU A 171 -11.28 11.05 -4.37
C LEU A 171 -11.10 11.60 -2.95
N TRP A 172 -10.39 10.83 -2.10
CA TRP A 172 -10.10 11.18 -0.71
C TRP A 172 -8.63 11.52 -0.54
N GLY A 173 -8.29 12.79 -0.29
CA GLY A 173 -6.90 13.21 -0.13
C GLY A 173 -6.00 12.78 -1.31
N HIS A 174 -6.56 12.70 -2.51
CA HIS A 174 -5.94 12.17 -3.71
C HIS A 174 -6.05 13.15 -4.89
N ASN A 175 -4.89 13.61 -5.38
CA ASN A 175 -4.81 14.52 -6.52
C ASN A 175 -4.08 13.87 -7.71
N PRO A 176 -4.72 12.98 -8.47
CA PRO A 176 -4.08 12.22 -9.55
C PRO A 176 -3.63 13.12 -10.73
N ALA A 177 -4.20 14.29 -10.90
CA ALA A 177 -3.75 15.24 -11.91
C ALA A 177 -2.28 15.66 -11.74
N ASN A 178 -1.78 15.65 -10.48
CA ASN A 178 -0.38 15.96 -10.14
C ASN A 178 0.45 14.72 -9.77
N THR A 179 -0.18 13.59 -9.41
CA THR A 179 0.51 12.47 -8.79
C THR A 179 0.39 11.15 -9.54
N TRP A 180 -0.67 10.96 -10.34
CA TRP A 180 -0.94 9.71 -11.04
C TRP A 180 -1.71 9.92 -12.35
N LEU A 181 -1.03 10.35 -13.39
CA LEU A 181 -1.66 10.78 -14.66
C LEU A 181 -2.44 9.66 -15.37
N ALA A 182 -2.06 8.39 -15.23
CA ALA A 182 -2.86 7.29 -15.78
C ALA A 182 -4.27 7.27 -15.18
N GLN A 183 -4.39 7.44 -13.85
CA GLN A 183 -5.70 7.56 -13.20
C GLN A 183 -6.41 8.85 -13.59
N ALA A 184 -5.70 9.99 -13.65
CA ALA A 184 -6.31 11.25 -14.10
C ALA A 184 -6.93 11.12 -15.52
N SER A 185 -6.26 10.40 -16.41
CA SER A 185 -6.78 10.13 -17.76
C SER A 185 -8.01 9.22 -17.72
N ALA A 186 -8.03 8.21 -16.85
CA ALA A 186 -9.19 7.33 -16.66
C ALA A 186 -10.40 8.09 -16.06
N ILE A 187 -10.14 8.98 -15.08
CA ILE A 187 -11.16 9.89 -14.53
C ILE A 187 -11.74 10.80 -15.61
N GLY A 188 -10.88 11.38 -16.45
CA GLY A 188 -11.33 12.19 -17.60
C GLY A 188 -12.24 11.40 -18.55
N THR A 189 -11.89 10.13 -18.82
CA THR A 189 -12.74 9.23 -19.63
C THR A 189 -14.09 8.99 -18.96
N GLY A 190 -14.12 8.64 -17.67
CA GLY A 190 -15.36 8.42 -16.91
C GLY A 190 -16.25 9.66 -16.89
N ARG A 191 -15.68 10.84 -16.66
CA ARG A 191 -16.44 12.11 -16.69
C ARG A 191 -17.02 12.42 -18.08
N ASN A 192 -16.27 12.16 -19.13
CA ASN A 192 -16.78 12.29 -20.49
C ASN A 192 -17.94 11.33 -20.79
N ASN A 193 -17.96 10.18 -20.11
CA ASN A 193 -19.06 9.21 -20.15
C ASN A 193 -20.23 9.55 -19.21
N GLY A 194 -20.15 10.67 -18.48
CA GLY A 194 -21.23 11.16 -17.62
C GLY A 194 -21.02 10.93 -16.13
N ALA A 195 -19.90 10.34 -15.70
CA ALA A 195 -19.61 10.14 -14.28
C ALA A 195 -19.59 11.47 -13.52
N LYS A 196 -20.26 11.49 -12.37
CA LYS A 196 -20.13 12.60 -11.40
C LYS A 196 -18.86 12.45 -10.60
N LEU A 197 -18.38 13.55 -10.02
CA LEU A 197 -17.14 13.61 -9.26
C LEU A 197 -17.37 14.25 -7.89
N ILE A 198 -16.97 13.56 -6.82
CA ILE A 198 -16.82 14.11 -5.47
C ILE A 198 -15.32 14.14 -5.16
N VAL A 199 -14.82 15.26 -4.63
CA VAL A 199 -13.44 15.41 -4.16
C VAL A 199 -13.47 15.85 -2.71
N VAL A 200 -12.79 15.09 -1.85
CA VAL A 200 -12.53 15.40 -0.45
C VAL A 200 -11.06 15.81 -0.35
N ASP A 201 -10.82 17.08 -0.21
CA ASP A 201 -9.46 17.66 -0.18
C ASP A 201 -9.55 19.06 0.42
N PRO A 202 -8.69 19.46 1.37
CA PRO A 202 -8.69 20.81 1.93
C PRO A 202 -8.29 21.89 0.91
N ARG A 203 -7.87 21.50 -0.29
CA ARG A 203 -7.35 22.41 -1.31
C ARG A 203 -8.18 22.37 -2.59
N PRO A 204 -8.34 23.53 -3.25
CA PRO A 204 -9.00 23.64 -4.53
C PRO A 204 -8.11 23.08 -5.66
N THR A 205 -7.88 21.75 -5.65
CA THR A 205 -7.15 21.06 -6.71
C THR A 205 -7.86 21.24 -8.06
N PRO A 206 -7.20 21.02 -9.20
CA PRO A 206 -7.86 21.09 -10.50
C PRO A 206 -9.15 20.24 -10.57
N LEU A 207 -9.11 19.01 -10.02
CA LEU A 207 -10.29 18.14 -10.00
C LEU A 207 -11.35 18.62 -8.99
N ALA A 208 -10.94 19.20 -7.84
CA ALA A 208 -11.90 19.77 -6.88
C ALA A 208 -12.70 20.94 -7.47
N LYS A 209 -12.03 21.82 -8.25
CA LYS A 209 -12.70 22.94 -8.93
C LYS A 209 -13.74 22.51 -9.96
N GLU A 210 -13.60 21.33 -10.51
CA GLU A 210 -14.49 20.77 -11.53
C GLU A 210 -15.46 19.72 -10.96
N ALA A 211 -15.40 19.43 -9.64
CA ALA A 211 -16.22 18.43 -9.00
C ALA A 211 -17.69 18.83 -8.93
N ASN A 212 -18.59 17.85 -8.93
CA ASN A 212 -20.00 18.04 -8.63
C ASN A 212 -20.23 18.38 -7.15
N ALA A 213 -19.34 17.85 -6.27
CA ALA A 213 -19.24 18.23 -4.88
C ALA A 213 -17.76 18.27 -4.48
N TRP A 214 -17.31 19.42 -4.03
CA TRP A 214 -16.01 19.55 -3.34
C TRP A 214 -16.27 19.74 -1.86
N LEU A 215 -15.72 18.81 -1.08
CA LEU A 215 -15.81 18.81 0.38
C LEU A 215 -14.45 19.25 0.92
N ASP A 216 -14.35 20.53 1.26
CA ASP A 216 -13.14 21.19 1.75
C ASP A 216 -12.91 20.90 3.24
N VAL A 217 -12.61 19.65 3.51
CA VAL A 217 -12.48 19.08 4.86
C VAL A 217 -11.29 19.67 5.62
N ASN A 218 -11.47 19.96 6.89
CA ASN A 218 -10.35 20.26 7.78
C ASN A 218 -9.35 19.08 7.78
N PRO A 219 -8.02 19.32 7.63
CA PRO A 219 -7.03 18.23 7.56
C PRO A 219 -7.14 17.24 8.72
N GLY A 220 -7.14 15.93 8.43
CA GLY A 220 -7.23 14.86 9.43
C GLY A 220 -8.63 14.57 9.98
N THR A 221 -9.68 15.20 9.42
CA THR A 221 -11.07 14.94 9.84
C THR A 221 -11.88 14.11 8.85
N ASP A 222 -11.22 13.53 7.85
CA ASP A 222 -11.82 12.67 6.82
C ASP A 222 -12.61 11.50 7.40
N GLY A 223 -12.15 10.92 8.52
CA GLY A 223 -12.84 9.84 9.21
C GLY A 223 -14.22 10.24 9.70
N ALA A 224 -14.35 11.44 10.30
CA ALA A 224 -15.65 11.96 10.73
C ALA A 224 -16.58 12.19 9.53
N LEU A 225 -16.05 12.71 8.41
CA LEU A 225 -16.83 12.89 7.19
C LEU A 225 -17.34 11.56 6.63
N ALA A 226 -16.47 10.53 6.54
CA ALA A 226 -16.86 9.21 6.07
C ALA A 226 -17.93 8.55 6.94
N LEU A 227 -17.83 8.70 8.28
CA LEU A 227 -18.83 8.22 9.23
C LEU A 227 -20.15 9.00 9.13
N GLY A 228 -20.08 10.32 8.90
CA GLY A 228 -21.29 11.13 8.67
C GLY A 228 -22.01 10.78 7.37
N LEU A 229 -21.29 10.51 6.30
CA LEU A 229 -21.89 9.99 5.06
C LEU A 229 -22.51 8.61 5.29
N SER A 230 -21.84 7.73 6.05
CA SER A 230 -22.36 6.42 6.44
C SER A 230 -23.62 6.54 7.32
N HIS A 231 -23.63 7.49 8.28
CA HIS A 231 -24.81 7.80 9.11
C HIS A 231 -26.03 8.12 8.24
N LEU A 232 -25.89 9.04 7.29
CA LEU A 232 -26.99 9.43 6.39
C LEU A 232 -27.49 8.28 5.53
N LEU A 233 -26.61 7.41 5.04
CA LEU A 233 -27.01 6.22 4.27
C LEU A 233 -27.80 5.23 5.14
N VAL A 234 -27.36 5.00 6.38
CA VAL A 234 -28.01 4.06 7.29
C VAL A 234 -29.32 4.63 7.83
N GLU A 235 -29.33 5.87 8.33
CA GLU A 235 -30.52 6.53 8.88
C GLU A 235 -31.65 6.64 7.85
N ARG A 236 -31.32 7.01 6.61
CA ARG A 236 -32.28 7.16 5.51
C ARG A 236 -32.57 5.87 4.76
N ASN A 237 -32.03 4.74 5.24
CA ASN A 237 -32.22 3.42 4.62
C ASN A 237 -31.80 3.36 3.13
N LEU A 238 -30.70 4.01 2.78
CA LEU A 238 -30.18 4.19 1.40
C LEU A 238 -28.99 3.28 1.10
N PHE A 239 -28.67 2.30 1.94
CA PHE A 239 -27.58 1.35 1.72
C PHE A 239 -28.06 0.09 0.97
N ASN A 240 -27.12 -0.72 0.49
CA ASN A 240 -27.43 -1.97 -0.22
C ASN A 240 -27.75 -3.09 0.77
N HIS A 241 -29.04 -3.28 1.08
CA HIS A 241 -29.52 -4.27 2.03
C HIS A 241 -29.11 -5.70 1.71
N GLU A 242 -29.17 -6.08 0.43
CA GLU A 242 -28.79 -7.44 0.00
C GLU A 242 -27.30 -7.69 0.26
N PHE A 243 -26.44 -6.77 -0.15
CA PHE A 243 -24.99 -6.92 0.06
C PHE A 243 -24.65 -6.90 1.56
N VAL A 244 -25.20 -5.94 2.32
CA VAL A 244 -24.93 -5.81 3.76
C VAL A 244 -25.36 -7.05 4.52
N ARG A 245 -26.52 -7.61 4.23
CA ARG A 245 -27.02 -8.84 4.88
C ARG A 245 -26.22 -10.08 4.48
N ASN A 246 -25.98 -10.28 3.21
CA ASN A 246 -25.45 -11.54 2.70
C ASN A 246 -23.91 -11.59 2.67
N TRP A 247 -23.25 -10.45 2.49
CA TRP A 247 -21.82 -10.40 2.20
C TRP A 247 -21.01 -9.63 3.23
N THR A 248 -21.65 -9.10 4.29
CA THR A 248 -20.93 -8.50 5.41
C THR A 248 -21.12 -9.29 6.69
N ASN A 249 -20.30 -9.01 7.70
CA ASN A 249 -20.48 -9.55 9.03
C ASN A 249 -21.52 -8.80 9.87
N GLY A 250 -22.26 -7.86 9.25
CA GLY A 250 -23.31 -7.09 9.92
C GLY A 250 -24.33 -7.92 10.70
N PRO A 251 -24.87 -9.04 10.16
CA PRO A 251 -25.84 -9.88 10.88
C PRO A 251 -25.26 -10.73 12.03
N LEU A 252 -23.93 -10.87 12.13
CA LEU A 252 -23.33 -11.72 13.17
C LEU A 252 -23.58 -11.15 14.56
N LEU A 253 -23.87 -12.02 15.53
CA LEU A 253 -24.13 -11.63 16.90
C LEU A 253 -22.84 -11.37 17.68
N VAL A 254 -22.73 -10.18 18.26
CA VAL A 254 -21.64 -9.76 19.14
C VAL A 254 -22.14 -9.85 20.58
N ARG A 255 -21.38 -10.45 21.46
CA ARG A 255 -21.64 -10.55 22.89
C ARG A 255 -21.39 -9.20 23.56
N ASN A 256 -22.39 -8.68 24.30
CA ASN A 256 -22.24 -7.39 24.98
C ASN A 256 -21.35 -7.47 26.23
N ASP A 257 -21.11 -8.68 26.77
CA ASP A 257 -20.31 -8.89 27.96
C ASP A 257 -18.81 -8.84 27.70
N ASN A 258 -18.37 -9.24 26.52
CA ASN A 258 -16.94 -9.34 26.21
C ASN A 258 -16.52 -8.81 24.83
N GLY A 259 -17.46 -8.40 23.95
CA GLY A 259 -17.18 -7.81 22.64
C GLY A 259 -16.75 -8.79 21.55
N TYR A 260 -16.72 -10.10 21.81
CA TYR A 260 -16.45 -11.11 20.79
C TYR A 260 -17.72 -11.57 20.10
N PHE A 261 -17.60 -12.10 18.89
CA PHE A 261 -18.74 -12.75 18.25
C PHE A 261 -19.20 -13.97 19.05
N LEU A 262 -20.51 -14.10 19.21
CA LEU A 262 -21.09 -15.30 19.77
C LEU A 262 -20.85 -16.48 18.84
N ARG A 263 -20.30 -17.55 19.37
CA ARG A 263 -19.95 -18.77 18.64
C ARG A 263 -20.78 -19.96 19.10
N GLU A 264 -20.83 -20.98 18.24
CA GLU A 264 -21.50 -22.23 18.55
C GLU A 264 -21.00 -22.87 19.85
N LYS A 265 -19.69 -22.83 20.12
CA LYS A 265 -19.12 -23.39 21.35
C LYS A 265 -19.46 -22.62 22.63
N ASP A 266 -19.86 -21.37 22.53
CA ASP A 266 -20.39 -20.61 23.67
C ASP A 266 -21.74 -21.19 24.12
N ILE A 267 -22.52 -21.70 23.16
CA ILE A 267 -23.86 -22.28 23.41
C ILE A 267 -23.76 -23.78 23.68
N ASN A 268 -22.98 -24.50 22.90
CA ASN A 268 -22.72 -25.92 23.01
C ASN A 268 -21.22 -26.23 23.00
N PRO A 269 -20.57 -26.37 24.15
CA PRO A 269 -19.13 -26.65 24.24
C PRO A 269 -18.69 -27.97 23.59
N LEU A 270 -19.63 -28.88 23.37
CA LEU A 270 -19.38 -30.19 22.73
C LEU A 270 -19.48 -30.11 21.21
N ALA A 271 -19.79 -28.95 20.65
CA ALA A 271 -19.86 -28.76 19.20
C ALA A 271 -18.51 -29.05 18.55
N ILE A 272 -18.55 -29.78 17.44
CA ILE A 272 -17.34 -30.13 16.64
C ILE A 272 -16.77 -28.88 15.98
N SER A 273 -17.63 -28.05 15.42
CA SER A 273 -17.30 -26.77 14.79
C SER A 273 -17.44 -25.61 15.77
N ASN A 274 -16.93 -24.43 15.38
CA ASN A 274 -17.08 -23.21 16.15
C ASN A 274 -17.69 -22.11 15.27
N ARG A 275 -18.88 -22.40 14.73
CA ARG A 275 -19.59 -21.55 13.78
C ARG A 275 -19.99 -20.20 14.38
N TYR A 276 -20.11 -19.19 13.54
CA TYR A 276 -20.72 -17.91 13.90
C TYR A 276 -22.22 -18.07 14.12
N THR A 277 -22.82 -17.10 14.79
CA THR A 277 -24.25 -17.07 15.08
C THR A 277 -24.92 -15.84 14.48
N VAL A 278 -26.17 -16.02 14.05
CA VAL A 278 -27.09 -14.95 13.67
C VAL A 278 -28.45 -15.17 14.31
N TRP A 279 -29.26 -14.12 14.37
CA TRP A 279 -30.66 -14.22 14.70
C TRP A 279 -31.48 -14.40 13.43
N ASP A 280 -32.19 -15.52 13.33
CA ASP A 280 -33.12 -15.79 12.24
C ASP A 280 -34.50 -15.15 12.58
N GLU A 281 -34.84 -14.08 11.85
CA GLU A 281 -36.12 -13.35 12.07
C GLU A 281 -37.37 -14.19 11.74
N HIS A 282 -37.26 -15.12 10.80
CA HIS A 282 -38.36 -15.97 10.39
C HIS A 282 -38.67 -17.02 11.46
N ASN A 283 -37.64 -17.70 11.97
CA ASN A 283 -37.80 -18.77 12.93
C ASN A 283 -37.68 -18.31 14.38
N GLN A 284 -37.36 -17.02 14.63
CA GLN A 284 -37.18 -16.40 15.95
C GLN A 284 -36.21 -17.19 16.85
N GLN A 285 -35.07 -17.57 16.29
CA GLN A 285 -34.05 -18.35 16.99
C GLN A 285 -32.63 -18.03 16.52
N VAL A 286 -31.64 -18.45 17.31
CA VAL A 286 -30.23 -18.41 16.90
C VAL A 286 -29.98 -19.50 15.88
N THR A 287 -29.32 -19.13 14.78
CA THR A 287 -28.88 -20.03 13.70
C THR A 287 -27.37 -19.94 13.55
N PHE A 288 -26.76 -21.09 13.22
CA PHE A 288 -25.30 -21.19 13.07
C PHE A 288 -24.88 -21.05 11.60
N ILE A 289 -23.82 -20.29 11.37
CA ILE A 289 -23.26 -20.03 10.05
C ILE A 289 -21.82 -20.47 10.01
N ASP A 290 -21.54 -21.39 9.09
CA ASP A 290 -20.18 -21.79 8.79
C ASP A 290 -19.54 -20.80 7.80
N SER A 291 -18.39 -20.23 8.16
CA SER A 291 -17.66 -19.34 7.29
C SER A 291 -16.84 -20.07 6.21
N GLU A 292 -16.56 -21.36 6.39
CA GLU A 292 -15.73 -22.14 5.44
C GLU A 292 -16.58 -22.88 4.40
N THR A 293 -17.78 -23.32 4.76
CA THR A 293 -18.67 -24.12 3.88
C THR A 293 -19.84 -23.31 3.34
N ARG A 294 -19.57 -22.13 2.77
CA ARG A 294 -20.62 -21.26 2.26
C ARG A 294 -21.23 -21.77 0.95
N THR A 295 -22.53 -21.86 0.91
CA THR A 295 -23.33 -22.08 -0.30
C THR A 295 -24.31 -20.92 -0.48
N GLU A 296 -25.02 -20.86 -1.61
CA GLU A 296 -26.09 -19.87 -1.80
C GLU A 296 -27.21 -20.03 -0.77
N GLU A 297 -27.46 -21.23 -0.31
CA GLU A 297 -28.45 -21.54 0.72
C GLU A 297 -28.01 -21.03 2.11
N THR A 298 -26.69 -20.86 2.33
CA THR A 298 -26.13 -20.29 3.57
C THR A 298 -25.92 -18.78 3.50
N LEU A 299 -26.25 -18.14 2.37
CA LEU A 299 -26.50 -16.71 2.35
C LEU A 299 -27.72 -16.46 3.25
N MET A 300 -27.69 -15.43 4.09
CA MET A 300 -28.57 -15.24 5.23
C MET A 300 -29.79 -14.35 4.95
N PRO A 301 -30.72 -14.72 4.05
CA PRO A 301 -31.82 -13.82 3.67
C PRO A 301 -32.76 -13.48 4.84
N THR A 302 -32.82 -14.35 5.85
CA THR A 302 -33.63 -14.20 7.04
C THR A 302 -32.87 -13.74 8.28
N ALA A 303 -31.58 -13.51 8.19
CA ALA A 303 -30.79 -13.00 9.30
C ALA A 303 -31.13 -11.55 9.59
N ALA A 304 -31.38 -11.25 10.87
CA ALA A 304 -31.58 -9.89 11.34
C ALA A 304 -30.33 -9.03 11.05
N LEU A 305 -30.54 -7.86 10.47
CA LEU A 305 -29.49 -6.84 10.40
C LEU A 305 -29.41 -6.03 11.69
N GLU A 306 -30.53 -5.77 12.31
CA GLU A 306 -30.64 -5.00 13.54
C GLU A 306 -31.34 -5.83 14.64
N GLY A 307 -30.95 -5.63 15.87
CA GLY A 307 -31.61 -6.21 17.03
C GLY A 307 -30.65 -6.55 18.17
N ASN A 308 -31.26 -6.64 19.35
CA ASN A 308 -30.66 -7.14 20.58
C ASN A 308 -31.43 -8.40 21.00
N VAL A 309 -30.70 -9.47 21.30
CA VAL A 309 -31.29 -10.76 21.68
C VAL A 309 -30.61 -11.32 22.93
N GLU A 310 -31.40 -11.97 23.76
CA GLU A 310 -30.90 -12.71 24.91
C GLU A 310 -30.66 -14.16 24.50
N VAL A 311 -29.42 -14.64 24.65
CA VAL A 311 -29.04 -16.00 24.29
C VAL A 311 -28.58 -16.76 25.54
N ALA A 312 -29.10 -17.96 25.74
CA ALA A 312 -28.62 -18.85 26.78
C ALA A 312 -27.32 -19.52 26.31
N ILE A 313 -26.25 -19.42 27.11
CA ILE A 313 -24.95 -20.06 26.86
C ILE A 313 -24.80 -21.34 27.71
N ALA A 314 -23.73 -22.07 27.48
CA ALA A 314 -23.50 -23.41 27.98
C ALA A 314 -23.56 -23.57 29.53
N ASP A 315 -23.19 -22.57 30.28
CA ASP A 315 -23.26 -22.55 31.75
C ASP A 315 -24.65 -22.22 32.32
N GLY A 316 -25.65 -22.02 31.45
CA GLY A 316 -27.00 -21.67 31.78
C GLY A 316 -27.25 -20.16 31.97
N ALA A 317 -26.22 -19.33 31.86
CA ALA A 317 -26.35 -17.89 31.88
C ALA A 317 -27.07 -17.40 30.63
N LYS A 318 -27.81 -16.30 30.76
CA LYS A 318 -28.32 -15.55 29.60
C LYS A 318 -27.44 -14.33 29.38
N ILE A 319 -26.96 -14.18 28.19
CA ILE A 319 -26.15 -13.04 27.77
C ILE A 319 -26.92 -12.22 26.73
N SER A 320 -26.80 -10.92 26.84
CA SER A 320 -27.28 -10.02 25.79
C SER A 320 -26.28 -9.96 24.64
N CYS A 321 -26.80 -10.09 23.42
CA CYS A 321 -26.01 -9.99 22.18
C CYS A 321 -26.73 -9.00 21.27
N GLN A 322 -25.94 -8.26 20.49
CA GLN A 322 -26.47 -7.43 19.40
C GLN A 322 -25.82 -7.79 18.08
N THR A 323 -26.49 -7.47 16.97
CA THR A 323 -25.87 -7.65 15.66
C THR A 323 -24.70 -6.67 15.48
N ALA A 324 -23.66 -7.07 14.77
CA ALA A 324 -22.55 -6.17 14.46
C ALA A 324 -23.00 -4.91 13.71
N PHE A 325 -24.07 -5.00 12.91
CA PHE A 325 -24.65 -3.86 12.23
C PHE A 325 -25.39 -2.90 13.20
N SER A 326 -26.07 -3.43 14.24
CA SER A 326 -26.60 -2.58 15.30
C SER A 326 -25.50 -1.82 16.04
N SER A 327 -24.41 -2.50 16.39
CA SER A 327 -23.24 -1.84 17.02
C SER A 327 -22.68 -0.73 16.12
N PHE A 328 -22.60 -0.98 14.81
CA PHE A 328 -22.14 0.01 13.83
C PHE A 328 -23.13 1.19 13.73
N LYS A 329 -24.42 0.93 13.66
CA LYS A 329 -25.48 1.95 13.62
C LYS A 329 -25.48 2.83 14.88
N ASP A 330 -25.36 2.21 16.06
CA ASP A 330 -25.30 2.92 17.34
C ASP A 330 -24.08 3.86 17.40
N MET A 331 -22.92 3.41 16.92
CA MET A 331 -21.73 4.23 16.80
C MET A 331 -21.95 5.40 15.83
N LEU A 332 -22.59 5.16 14.68
CA LEU A 332 -22.87 6.18 13.67
C LEU A 332 -23.81 7.28 14.20
N ALA A 333 -24.63 7.04 15.21
CA ALA A 333 -25.50 8.05 15.80
C ALA A 333 -24.74 9.28 16.35
N ASN A 334 -23.44 9.14 16.64
CA ASN A 334 -22.58 10.23 17.06
C ASN A 334 -22.09 11.13 15.90
N TYR A 335 -22.39 10.76 14.66
CA TYR A 335 -21.92 11.42 13.46
C TYR A 335 -23.06 11.98 12.61
N ASP A 336 -24.02 12.65 13.27
CA ASP A 336 -25.05 13.42 12.58
C ASP A 336 -24.45 14.57 11.76
N PRO A 337 -25.14 15.08 10.73
CA PRO A 337 -24.59 16.09 9.82
C PRO A 337 -24.12 17.37 10.51
N GLU A 338 -24.77 17.81 11.57
CA GLU A 338 -24.43 19.01 12.34
C GLU A 338 -23.13 18.81 13.10
N ASN A 339 -22.96 17.67 13.77
CA ASN A 339 -21.73 17.33 14.48
C ASN A 339 -20.55 17.15 13.51
N VAL A 340 -20.79 16.46 12.39
CA VAL A 340 -19.78 16.27 11.35
C VAL A 340 -19.38 17.62 10.73
N SER A 341 -20.32 18.51 10.45
CA SER A 341 -20.05 19.86 9.95
C SER A 341 -19.16 20.64 10.93
N ARG A 342 -19.45 20.55 12.22
CA ARG A 342 -18.65 21.21 13.26
C ARG A 342 -17.20 20.68 13.34
N ILE A 343 -17.03 19.38 13.15
CA ILE A 343 -15.69 18.73 13.17
C ILE A 343 -14.91 19.06 11.89
N THR A 344 -15.55 18.89 10.75
CA THR A 344 -14.88 18.89 9.44
C THR A 344 -14.80 20.26 8.78
N GLY A 345 -15.63 21.22 9.19
CA GLY A 345 -15.78 22.49 8.50
C GLY A 345 -16.66 22.45 7.26
N VAL A 346 -17.01 21.24 6.78
CA VAL A 346 -17.88 21.06 5.61
C VAL A 346 -19.31 21.38 5.97
N SER A 347 -20.03 22.17 5.15
CA SER A 347 -21.43 22.53 5.44
C SER A 347 -22.35 21.30 5.44
N VAL A 348 -23.37 21.32 6.30
CA VAL A 348 -24.43 20.29 6.34
C VAL A 348 -25.00 20.04 4.95
N ALA A 349 -25.32 21.11 4.21
CA ALA A 349 -25.87 21.01 2.85
C ALA A 349 -24.92 20.27 1.88
N SER A 350 -23.60 20.49 2.00
CA SER A 350 -22.60 19.80 1.18
C SER A 350 -22.48 18.32 1.55
N ILE A 351 -22.56 17.98 2.84
CA ILE A 351 -22.54 16.59 3.34
C ILE A 351 -23.78 15.85 2.81
N GLU A 352 -24.96 16.44 2.93
CA GLU A 352 -26.22 15.87 2.42
C GLU A 352 -26.27 15.71 0.91
N ALA A 353 -25.75 16.70 0.17
CA ALA A 353 -25.61 16.62 -1.29
C ALA A 353 -24.67 15.46 -1.70
N ALA A 354 -23.54 15.29 -1.01
CA ALA A 354 -22.62 14.19 -1.27
C ALA A 354 -23.26 12.83 -0.96
N ALA A 355 -23.94 12.70 0.17
CA ALA A 355 -24.68 11.47 0.52
C ALA A 355 -25.74 11.13 -0.51
N SER A 356 -26.46 12.14 -1.04
CA SER A 356 -27.47 11.96 -2.09
C SER A 356 -26.83 11.50 -3.42
N LEU A 357 -25.65 12.01 -3.77
CA LEU A 357 -24.90 11.55 -4.94
C LEU A 357 -24.47 10.08 -4.78
N ILE A 358 -23.99 9.69 -3.60
CA ILE A 358 -23.57 8.32 -3.29
C ILE A 358 -24.78 7.37 -3.38
N ALA A 359 -25.90 7.72 -2.72
CA ALA A 359 -27.12 6.91 -2.73
C ALA A 359 -27.74 6.74 -4.13
N GLY A 360 -27.58 7.74 -5.00
CA GLY A 360 -28.11 7.71 -6.37
C GLY A 360 -27.25 6.97 -7.38
N ALA A 361 -26.01 6.60 -7.04
CA ALA A 361 -25.09 5.95 -7.96
C ALA A 361 -25.14 4.43 -7.81
N LYS A 362 -25.02 3.71 -8.93
CA LYS A 362 -24.94 2.23 -8.98
C LYS A 362 -23.52 1.71 -9.10
N LYS A 363 -22.63 2.52 -9.71
CA LYS A 363 -21.24 2.19 -9.95
C LYS A 363 -20.37 3.29 -9.36
N ILE A 364 -19.73 2.99 -8.23
CA ILE A 364 -18.92 3.95 -7.48
C ILE A 364 -17.46 3.49 -7.48
N ALA A 365 -16.59 4.27 -8.11
CA ALA A 365 -15.15 4.07 -8.07
C ALA A 365 -14.51 5.11 -7.14
N TYR A 366 -13.66 4.67 -6.24
CA TYR A 366 -13.03 5.55 -5.24
C TYR A 366 -11.55 5.28 -5.06
N HIS A 367 -10.84 6.26 -4.53
CA HIS A 367 -9.47 6.08 -4.09
C HIS A 367 -9.12 7.05 -2.97
N SER A 368 -8.42 6.56 -1.97
CA SER A 368 -7.75 7.37 -0.94
C SER A 368 -6.25 7.35 -1.18
N TRP A 369 -5.56 8.39 -0.72
CA TRP A 369 -4.12 8.45 -0.87
C TRP A 369 -3.47 9.13 0.35
N SER A 370 -2.20 9.53 0.22
CA SER A 370 -1.39 10.05 1.31
C SER A 370 -1.98 11.28 2.03
N GLY A 371 -2.92 12.00 1.41
CA GLY A 371 -3.66 13.06 2.10
C GLY A 371 -4.51 12.57 3.27
N VAL A 372 -4.95 11.30 3.23
CA VAL A 372 -5.63 10.63 4.37
C VAL A 372 -4.61 9.90 5.24
N ALA A 373 -3.65 9.20 4.63
CA ALA A 373 -2.75 8.30 5.35
C ALA A 373 -1.67 9.04 6.18
N GLN A 374 -1.38 10.32 5.90
CA GLN A 374 -0.36 11.10 6.61
C GLN A 374 -0.92 11.87 7.81
N HIS A 375 -1.89 11.30 8.50
CA HIS A 375 -2.48 11.84 9.73
C HIS A 375 -2.46 10.81 10.85
N THR A 376 -2.59 11.29 12.09
CA THR A 376 -2.89 10.42 13.23
C THR A 376 -4.24 9.74 13.02
N ASN A 377 -4.44 8.55 13.60
CA ASN A 377 -5.65 7.75 13.43
C ASN A 377 -5.97 7.32 11.97
N ALA A 378 -4.99 7.35 11.07
CA ALA A 378 -5.17 7.09 9.64
C ALA A 378 -5.77 5.71 9.35
N THR A 379 -5.43 4.67 10.13
CA THR A 379 -5.98 3.32 9.95
C THR A 379 -7.48 3.27 10.18
N GLN A 380 -7.99 3.89 11.25
CA GLN A 380 -9.43 3.94 11.52
C GLN A 380 -10.16 4.88 10.54
N THR A 381 -9.52 5.96 10.09
CA THR A 381 -10.04 6.82 9.02
C THR A 381 -10.21 6.03 7.71
N GLU A 382 -9.21 5.27 7.31
CA GLU A 382 -9.29 4.42 6.11
C GLU A 382 -10.33 3.29 6.28
N ARG A 383 -10.52 2.75 7.50
CA ARG A 383 -11.61 1.81 7.78
C ARG A 383 -12.98 2.48 7.67
N ALA A 384 -13.13 3.71 8.14
CA ALA A 384 -14.39 4.47 7.99
C ALA A 384 -14.73 4.67 6.50
N ILE A 385 -13.72 4.98 5.67
CA ILE A 385 -13.89 5.05 4.22
C ILE A 385 -14.27 3.67 3.65
N ALA A 386 -13.57 2.60 4.00
CA ALA A 386 -13.84 1.26 3.50
C ALA A 386 -15.25 0.77 3.88
N THR A 387 -15.70 1.00 5.12
CA THR A 387 -17.05 0.62 5.58
C THR A 387 -18.14 1.44 4.90
N LEU A 388 -17.92 2.72 4.57
CA LEU A 388 -18.83 3.51 3.74
C LEU A 388 -19.09 2.81 2.39
N TYR A 389 -18.04 2.30 1.75
CA TYR A 389 -18.21 1.58 0.47
C TYR A 389 -18.82 0.18 0.66
N ALA A 390 -18.60 -0.48 1.78
CA ALA A 390 -19.31 -1.72 2.11
C ALA A 390 -20.84 -1.51 2.19
N LEU A 391 -21.30 -0.35 2.66
CA LEU A 391 -22.72 0.00 2.64
C LEU A 391 -23.30 0.11 1.22
N THR A 392 -22.51 0.51 0.25
CA THR A 392 -22.98 0.67 -1.14
C THR A 392 -23.08 -0.63 -1.92
N GLY A 393 -22.36 -1.68 -1.50
CA GLY A 393 -22.24 -2.94 -2.24
C GLY A 393 -21.40 -2.82 -3.53
N CYS A 394 -20.78 -1.68 -3.79
CA CYS A 394 -19.97 -1.43 -4.98
C CYS A 394 -18.54 -1.99 -4.81
N PHE A 395 -18.40 -3.31 -4.85
CA PHE A 395 -17.12 -3.99 -4.69
C PHE A 395 -16.90 -5.05 -5.77
N ASP A 396 -15.73 -5.05 -6.39
CA ASP A 396 -15.26 -5.98 -7.43
C ASP A 396 -16.26 -6.15 -8.60
N GLN A 397 -16.82 -5.02 -9.07
CA GLN A 397 -17.74 -4.93 -10.19
C GLN A 397 -17.25 -3.88 -11.21
N GLU A 398 -17.74 -3.96 -12.45
CA GLU A 398 -17.46 -2.94 -13.47
C GLU A 398 -17.92 -1.56 -13.02
N GLY A 399 -17.04 -0.57 -13.16
CA GLY A 399 -17.29 0.81 -12.72
C GLY A 399 -17.17 1.03 -11.20
N CYS A 400 -16.79 0.01 -10.45
CA CYS A 400 -16.47 0.06 -9.02
C CYS A 400 -14.97 -0.16 -8.82
N ASN A 401 -14.54 -0.42 -7.58
CA ASN A 401 -13.17 -0.86 -7.35
C ASN A 401 -13.02 -2.35 -7.64
N ARG A 402 -12.04 -2.71 -8.48
CA ARG A 402 -11.86 -4.07 -9.01
C ARG A 402 -10.56 -4.70 -8.57
N ILE A 403 -10.62 -5.99 -8.29
CA ILE A 403 -9.45 -6.84 -8.10
C ILE A 403 -9.12 -7.46 -9.45
N TYR A 404 -8.21 -6.87 -10.22
CA TYR A 404 -7.79 -7.43 -11.49
C TYR A 404 -6.94 -8.70 -11.28
N ALA A 405 -6.99 -9.61 -12.26
CA ALA A 405 -6.10 -10.75 -12.31
C ALA A 405 -4.65 -10.30 -12.48
N SER A 406 -3.70 -11.08 -12.02
CA SER A 406 -2.27 -10.90 -12.24
C SER A 406 -1.70 -12.03 -13.07
N HIS A 407 -0.63 -11.76 -13.81
CA HIS A 407 0.05 -12.78 -14.58
C HIS A 407 0.63 -13.87 -13.65
N PRO A 408 0.53 -15.15 -14.04
CA PRO A 408 1.11 -16.26 -13.30
C PRO A 408 2.63 -16.30 -13.48
N VAL A 409 3.35 -15.46 -12.75
CA VAL A 409 4.82 -15.46 -12.72
C VAL A 409 5.36 -16.24 -11.54
N ASN A 410 6.58 -16.77 -11.64
CA ASN A 410 7.22 -17.37 -10.48
C ASN A 410 7.51 -16.32 -9.41
N VAL A 411 7.00 -16.54 -8.20
CA VAL A 411 7.19 -15.63 -7.06
C VAL A 411 8.61 -15.78 -6.52
N VAL A 412 9.38 -14.69 -6.53
CA VAL A 412 10.79 -14.70 -6.11
C VAL A 412 11.00 -14.23 -4.67
N ASN A 413 10.03 -13.50 -4.11
CA ASN A 413 10.12 -12.88 -2.80
C ASN A 413 9.16 -13.48 -1.76
N SER A 414 8.93 -14.80 -1.79
CA SER A 414 8.05 -15.45 -0.80
C SER A 414 8.46 -15.11 0.65
N PRO A 415 7.52 -14.77 1.54
CA PRO A 415 7.80 -14.61 2.97
C PRO A 415 8.43 -15.85 3.62
N THR A 416 8.18 -17.05 3.06
CA THR A 416 8.72 -18.32 3.54
C THR A 416 10.23 -18.47 3.36
N LEU A 417 10.88 -17.56 2.63
CA LEU A 417 12.35 -17.51 2.50
C LEU A 417 13.05 -17.13 3.80
N MET A 418 12.33 -16.55 4.75
CA MET A 418 12.81 -16.25 6.08
C MET A 418 11.97 -17.04 7.11
N PRO A 419 12.60 -17.79 8.06
CA PRO A 419 11.85 -18.55 9.05
C PRO A 419 11.06 -17.63 10.00
N LYS A 420 9.90 -18.12 10.50
CA LYS A 420 9.04 -17.37 11.41
C LYS A 420 9.80 -16.85 12.63
N SER A 421 10.68 -17.67 13.22
CA SER A 421 11.50 -17.28 14.37
C SER A 421 12.41 -16.06 14.12
N GLN A 422 12.68 -15.75 12.86
CA GLN A 422 13.44 -14.57 12.47
C GLN A 422 12.50 -13.38 12.25
N TRP A 423 11.33 -13.61 11.62
CA TRP A 423 10.28 -12.61 11.52
C TRP A 423 9.83 -12.08 12.89
N ASP A 424 9.72 -12.97 13.88
CA ASP A 424 9.28 -12.64 15.25
C ASP A 424 10.25 -11.70 15.99
N LYS A 425 11.44 -11.47 15.43
CA LYS A 425 12.43 -10.50 15.96
C LYS A 425 12.29 -9.10 15.37
N ALA A 426 11.32 -8.85 14.47
CA ALA A 426 11.14 -7.53 13.86
C ALA A 426 10.98 -6.45 14.95
N LEU A 427 11.73 -5.35 14.83
CA LEU A 427 11.64 -4.24 15.76
C LEU A 427 10.22 -3.67 15.80
N GLY A 428 9.71 -3.38 16.99
CA GLY A 428 8.37 -2.84 17.22
C GLY A 428 7.22 -3.84 17.04
N LEU A 429 7.48 -5.13 16.83
CA LEU A 429 6.44 -6.14 16.65
C LEU A 429 5.67 -6.41 17.96
N GLU A 430 6.33 -6.39 19.10
CA GLU A 430 5.68 -6.59 20.41
C GLU A 430 4.70 -5.44 20.72
N GLU A 431 5.09 -4.20 20.45
CA GLU A 431 4.27 -3.00 20.69
C GLU A 431 3.16 -2.85 19.64
N ARG A 432 3.38 -3.35 18.44
CA ARG A 432 2.47 -3.20 17.30
C ARG A 432 2.24 -4.52 16.57
N PRO A 433 1.63 -5.54 17.22
CA PRO A 433 1.54 -6.91 16.70
C PRO A 433 0.71 -7.04 15.41
N ILE A 434 -0.17 -6.09 15.13
CA ILE A 434 -0.92 -5.99 13.85
C ILE A 434 -0.52 -4.78 13.01
N GLY A 435 0.54 -4.08 13.43
CA GLY A 435 1.12 -2.92 12.73
C GLY A 435 2.07 -3.31 11.59
N PRO A 436 2.79 -2.35 11.01
CA PRO A 436 3.77 -2.57 9.93
C PRO A 436 4.79 -3.69 10.21
N PRO A 437 5.32 -3.87 11.44
CA PRO A 437 6.27 -4.94 11.73
C PRO A 437 5.72 -6.35 11.48
N SER A 438 4.41 -6.58 11.67
CA SER A 438 3.75 -7.86 11.35
C SER A 438 3.79 -8.22 9.86
N GLN A 439 4.13 -7.28 9.00
CA GLN A 439 4.21 -7.42 7.56
C GLN A 439 5.65 -7.27 7.02
N GLY A 440 6.64 -7.22 7.91
CA GLY A 440 8.05 -7.13 7.58
C GLY A 440 8.57 -5.72 7.33
N TRP A 441 7.86 -4.70 7.81
CA TRP A 441 8.28 -3.30 7.73
C TRP A 441 8.39 -2.70 9.11
N VAL A 442 9.58 -2.22 9.48
CA VAL A 442 9.82 -1.60 10.78
C VAL A 442 9.84 -0.08 10.63
N HIS A 443 9.47 0.62 11.69
CA HIS A 443 9.58 2.08 11.69
C HIS A 443 11.05 2.50 11.81
N SER A 444 11.42 3.58 11.18
CA SER A 444 12.78 4.11 11.28
C SER A 444 13.14 4.50 12.73
N GLN A 445 12.19 5.00 13.51
CA GLN A 445 12.40 5.31 14.92
C GLN A 445 12.80 4.07 15.75
N ASP A 446 12.21 2.91 15.48
CA ASP A 446 12.58 1.67 16.15
C ASP A 446 14.03 1.28 15.82
N ILE A 447 14.45 1.53 14.57
CA ILE A 447 15.86 1.34 14.17
C ILE A 447 16.75 2.32 14.93
N TRP A 448 16.36 3.61 15.04
CA TRP A 448 17.15 4.63 15.73
C TRP A 448 17.34 4.32 17.20
N HIS A 449 16.26 3.94 17.90
CA HIS A 449 16.34 3.50 19.30
C HIS A 449 17.22 2.25 19.46
N SER A 450 17.07 1.26 18.58
CA SER A 450 17.88 0.06 18.60
C SER A 450 19.38 0.35 18.41
N VAL A 451 19.73 1.29 17.51
CA VAL A 451 21.14 1.73 17.33
C VAL A 451 21.70 2.38 18.60
N LEU A 452 20.93 3.28 19.21
CA LEU A 452 21.41 4.10 20.35
C LEU A 452 21.35 3.37 21.68
N GLU A 453 20.29 2.62 21.92
CA GLU A 453 19.99 1.98 23.20
C GLU A 453 20.38 0.49 23.26
N GLY A 454 20.46 -0.15 22.09
CA GLY A 454 20.79 -1.58 21.99
C GLY A 454 19.67 -2.53 22.44
N THR A 455 18.41 -2.06 22.47
CA THR A 455 17.24 -2.81 22.94
C THR A 455 16.22 -2.97 21.81
N PRO A 456 15.59 -4.12 21.61
CA PRO A 456 15.83 -5.43 22.27
C PRO A 456 17.16 -6.09 21.86
N TYR A 457 17.79 -5.64 20.81
CA TYR A 457 19.13 -5.97 20.32
C TYR A 457 19.67 -4.75 19.56
N LYS A 458 20.98 -4.70 19.34
CA LYS A 458 21.62 -3.54 18.70
C LYS A 458 21.63 -3.67 17.18
N ILE A 459 21.08 -2.70 16.46
CA ILE A 459 21.36 -2.50 15.04
C ILE A 459 22.78 -1.93 14.89
N ARG A 460 23.64 -2.63 14.18
CA ARG A 460 25.04 -2.29 13.93
C ARG A 460 25.29 -1.80 12.51
N GLY A 461 24.49 -2.31 11.55
CA GLY A 461 24.63 -1.99 10.13
C GLY A 461 23.33 -1.51 9.50
N LEU A 462 23.45 -0.62 8.51
CA LEU A 462 22.36 -0.16 7.67
C LEU A 462 22.79 -0.22 6.20
N ILE A 463 21.91 -0.76 5.35
CA ILE A 463 22.08 -0.66 3.89
C ILE A 463 20.90 0.10 3.33
N GLY A 464 21.13 1.26 2.72
CA GLY A 464 20.10 2.14 2.17
C GLY A 464 20.08 2.12 0.65
N PHE A 465 18.89 1.94 0.06
CA PHE A 465 18.65 2.02 -1.38
C PHE A 465 17.73 3.21 -1.70
N GLY A 466 18.30 4.34 -2.10
CA GLY A 466 17.59 5.57 -2.43
C GLY A 466 16.79 6.16 -1.26
N ALA A 467 17.08 5.76 -0.04
CA ALA A 467 16.30 6.06 1.15
C ALA A 467 16.86 7.30 1.87
N ASN A 468 16.31 8.48 1.58
CA ASN A 468 16.67 9.70 2.29
C ASN A 468 15.90 9.81 3.62
N ILE A 469 16.21 8.90 4.54
CA ILE A 469 15.41 8.64 5.77
C ILE A 469 15.36 9.85 6.68
N LEU A 470 16.42 10.63 6.80
CA LEU A 470 16.45 11.85 7.63
C LEU A 470 15.43 12.91 7.20
N LEU A 471 15.08 12.96 5.91
CA LEU A 471 14.09 13.91 5.40
C LEU A 471 12.69 13.30 5.26
N SER A 472 12.60 11.99 5.06
CA SER A 472 11.33 11.33 4.76
C SER A 472 10.65 10.71 5.99
N GLN A 473 11.35 10.58 7.09
CA GLN A 473 10.85 9.99 8.34
C GLN A 473 10.79 11.03 9.46
N SER A 474 10.10 10.68 10.54
CA SER A 474 9.99 11.53 11.72
C SER A 474 11.26 11.53 12.56
N ASP A 475 11.42 12.58 13.37
CA ASP A 475 12.52 12.79 14.31
C ASP A 475 13.92 12.79 13.66
N THR A 476 14.16 13.81 12.84
CA THR A 476 15.44 14.03 12.17
C THR A 476 16.61 14.08 13.17
N SER A 477 16.40 14.66 14.37
CA SER A 477 17.46 14.78 15.39
C SER A 477 17.88 13.41 15.95
N LEU A 478 16.91 12.56 16.26
CA LEU A 478 17.18 11.18 16.70
C LEU A 478 17.85 10.36 15.60
N GLY A 479 17.34 10.48 14.38
CA GLY A 479 17.91 9.80 13.20
C GLY A 479 19.35 10.21 12.92
N GLN A 480 19.69 11.49 13.12
CA GLN A 480 21.04 12.00 12.96
C GLN A 480 21.99 11.38 14.00
N GLN A 481 21.61 11.39 15.27
CA GLN A 481 22.39 10.76 16.34
C GLN A 481 22.61 9.26 16.09
N ALA A 482 21.57 8.55 15.64
CA ALA A 482 21.66 7.14 15.32
C ALA A 482 22.62 6.86 14.15
N LEU A 483 22.54 7.63 13.07
CA LEU A 483 23.44 7.48 11.91
C LEU A 483 24.90 7.79 12.27
N GLU A 484 25.16 8.73 13.16
CA GLU A 484 26.50 8.99 13.69
C GLU A 484 27.04 7.84 14.53
N ALA A 485 26.18 7.21 15.34
CA ALA A 485 26.53 6.10 16.21
C ALA A 485 26.62 4.74 15.50
N LEU A 486 26.07 4.63 14.29
CA LEU A 486 26.03 3.37 13.53
C LEU A 486 27.43 2.89 13.16
N GLU A 487 27.72 1.61 13.39
CA GLU A 487 29.05 1.04 13.14
C GLU A 487 29.38 1.01 11.64
N PHE A 488 28.39 0.69 10.78
CA PHE A 488 28.56 0.68 9.33
C PHE A 488 27.28 1.07 8.60
N TYR A 489 27.44 1.93 7.60
CA TYR A 489 26.36 2.33 6.70
C TYR A 489 26.82 2.34 5.25
N ALA A 490 26.16 1.58 4.38
CA ALA A 490 26.33 1.69 2.94
C ALA A 490 25.06 2.26 2.30
N HIS A 491 25.23 3.21 1.38
CA HIS A 491 24.12 3.89 0.72
C HIS A 491 24.25 3.84 -0.80
N VAL A 492 23.13 3.53 -1.47
CA VAL A 492 23.01 3.44 -2.94
C VAL A 492 22.08 4.54 -3.39
N ASP A 493 22.54 5.51 -4.15
CA ASP A 493 21.69 6.61 -4.64
C ASP A 493 22.22 7.23 -5.95
N LEU A 494 21.37 8.05 -6.58
CA LEU A 494 21.74 8.90 -7.72
C LEU A 494 22.50 10.15 -7.30
N PHE A 495 22.13 10.73 -6.18
CA PHE A 495 22.62 11.99 -5.65
C PHE A 495 23.05 11.85 -4.20
N GLU A 496 24.00 12.68 -3.79
CA GLU A 496 24.28 12.84 -2.37
C GLU A 496 23.09 13.52 -1.67
N THR A 497 22.68 12.97 -0.54
CA THR A 497 21.55 13.42 0.26
C THR A 497 21.99 13.70 1.70
N PRO A 498 21.22 14.43 2.52
CA PRO A 498 21.51 14.57 3.94
C PRO A 498 21.73 13.23 4.66
N THR A 499 20.99 12.18 4.28
CA THR A 499 21.14 10.84 4.84
C THR A 499 22.43 10.17 4.38
N SER A 500 22.72 10.21 3.07
CA SER A 500 23.90 9.55 2.50
C SER A 500 25.22 10.15 3.00
N LYS A 501 25.21 11.40 3.49
CA LYS A 501 26.36 12.03 4.14
C LYS A 501 26.89 11.28 5.36
N TYR A 502 26.12 10.38 5.95
CA TYR A 502 26.55 9.53 7.08
C TYR A 502 27.07 8.16 6.63
N ALA A 503 26.98 7.82 5.35
CA ALA A 503 27.43 6.53 4.84
C ALA A 503 28.95 6.38 4.91
N ASP A 504 29.43 5.17 5.18
CA ASP A 504 30.84 4.79 5.09
C ASP A 504 31.21 4.46 3.65
N ILE A 505 30.27 3.85 2.91
CA ILE A 505 30.38 3.55 1.49
C ILE A 505 29.17 4.16 0.76
N LEU A 506 29.43 4.94 -0.29
CA LEU A 506 28.42 5.52 -1.16
C LEU A 506 28.54 4.92 -2.56
N LEU A 507 27.48 4.27 -3.04
CA LEU A 507 27.47 3.57 -4.32
C LEU A 507 26.63 4.33 -5.38
N PRO A 508 27.15 4.51 -6.61
CA PRO A 508 26.45 5.16 -7.69
C PRO A 508 25.42 4.21 -8.31
N VAL A 509 24.14 4.59 -8.25
CA VAL A 509 23.09 3.87 -9.00
C VAL A 509 22.78 4.58 -10.31
N ASN A 510 22.33 3.83 -11.31
CA ASN A 510 21.94 4.39 -12.60
C ASN A 510 20.42 4.66 -12.68
N THR A 511 20.03 5.50 -13.64
CA THR A 511 18.63 5.83 -13.90
C THR A 511 17.92 4.71 -14.68
N ALA A 512 16.59 4.81 -14.79
CA ALA A 512 15.79 3.87 -15.55
C ALA A 512 16.15 3.80 -17.04
N TRP A 513 16.71 4.84 -17.62
CA TRP A 513 17.10 4.89 -19.03
C TRP A 513 18.47 4.25 -19.31
N GLU A 514 19.26 4.06 -18.27
CA GLU A 514 20.62 3.48 -18.33
C GLU A 514 20.62 1.96 -18.07
N ARG A 515 19.46 1.35 -17.85
CA ARG A 515 19.30 -0.09 -17.53
C ARG A 515 18.03 -0.68 -18.10
N GLU A 516 17.98 -2.00 -18.21
CA GLU A 516 16.74 -2.71 -18.46
C GLU A 516 15.85 -2.74 -17.21
N GLY A 517 14.55 -2.93 -17.40
CA GLY A 517 13.58 -3.13 -16.32
C GLY A 517 12.40 -3.96 -16.81
N LEU A 518 12.10 -5.03 -16.08
CA LEU A 518 10.97 -5.92 -16.37
C LEU A 518 9.71 -5.49 -15.61
N ARG A 519 8.58 -5.46 -16.31
CA ARG A 519 7.27 -5.22 -15.68
C ARG A 519 6.20 -6.14 -16.23
N THR A 520 5.47 -6.79 -15.32
CA THR A 520 4.33 -7.66 -15.59
C THR A 520 3.06 -7.06 -15.01
N GLY A 521 2.32 -6.29 -15.83
CA GLY A 521 1.13 -5.53 -15.40
C GLY A 521 1.44 -4.11 -14.89
N PHE A 522 0.53 -3.18 -15.18
CA PHE A 522 0.69 -1.74 -14.91
C PHE A 522 -0.41 -1.13 -14.02
N GLU A 523 -1.21 -1.93 -13.37
CA GLU A 523 -2.10 -1.62 -12.21
C GLU A 523 -3.14 -0.50 -12.37
N SER A 524 -3.38 0.05 -13.56
CA SER A 524 -4.32 1.18 -13.71
C SER A 524 -5.66 0.81 -14.33
N SER A 525 -5.73 -0.31 -15.02
CA SER A 525 -6.92 -0.84 -15.71
C SER A 525 -6.72 -2.30 -16.08
N ALA A 526 -7.76 -2.98 -16.58
CA ALA A 526 -7.66 -4.34 -17.11
C ALA A 526 -6.60 -4.42 -18.23
N ALA A 527 -6.68 -3.55 -19.23
CA ALA A 527 -5.71 -3.51 -20.34
C ALA A 527 -4.28 -3.24 -19.88
N ALA A 528 -4.12 -2.42 -18.83
CA ALA A 528 -2.80 -2.16 -18.23
C ALA A 528 -2.28 -3.40 -17.47
N GLN A 529 -3.17 -4.19 -16.89
CA GLN A 529 -2.78 -5.44 -16.22
C GLN A 529 -2.38 -6.54 -17.20
N ASP A 530 -2.99 -6.58 -18.39
CA ASP A 530 -2.67 -7.53 -19.45
C ASP A 530 -1.29 -7.26 -20.08
N HIS A 531 -0.72 -6.06 -19.88
CA HIS A 531 0.50 -5.61 -20.55
C HIS A 531 1.76 -6.04 -19.80
N ILE A 532 2.70 -6.65 -20.54
CA ILE A 532 4.05 -7.04 -20.07
C ILE A 532 5.09 -6.33 -20.92
N GLN A 533 6.06 -5.68 -20.32
CA GLN A 533 7.10 -4.96 -21.06
C GLN A 533 8.47 -5.07 -20.39
N LEU A 534 9.49 -5.24 -21.21
CA LEU A 534 10.88 -5.00 -20.87
C LEU A 534 11.27 -3.60 -21.36
N ARG A 535 11.53 -2.67 -20.46
CA ARG A 535 12.13 -1.39 -20.81
C ARG A 535 13.60 -1.64 -21.15
N LYS A 536 14.00 -1.35 -22.37
CA LYS A 536 15.40 -1.48 -22.81
C LYS A 536 16.30 -0.45 -22.15
N LYS A 537 17.55 -0.78 -22.02
CA LYS A 537 18.61 0.21 -21.80
C LYS A 537 18.71 1.11 -23.04
N MET A 538 18.61 2.41 -22.86
CA MET A 538 18.53 3.42 -23.92
C MET A 538 19.83 4.17 -24.11
N VAL A 539 20.56 4.39 -23.03
CA VAL A 539 21.87 5.05 -23.01
C VAL A 539 22.84 4.28 -22.11
N SER A 540 24.12 4.45 -22.33
CA SER A 540 25.14 3.85 -21.47
C SER A 540 25.09 4.42 -20.06
N PRO A 541 25.39 3.62 -19.01
CA PRO A 541 25.52 4.12 -17.64
C PRO A 541 26.54 5.27 -17.57
N ARG A 542 26.20 6.32 -16.83
CA ARG A 542 27.11 7.45 -16.58
C ARG A 542 28.12 7.06 -15.49
N GLY A 543 29.38 7.33 -15.76
CA GLY A 543 30.50 6.92 -14.89
C GLY A 543 30.58 5.40 -14.76
N GLU A 544 30.72 4.92 -13.54
CA GLU A 544 30.72 3.50 -13.19
C GLU A 544 29.40 3.07 -12.51
N SER A 545 28.29 3.80 -12.71
CA SER A 545 27.03 3.50 -12.05
C SER A 545 26.46 2.13 -12.48
N ARG A 546 25.84 1.41 -11.52
CA ARG A 546 25.21 0.12 -11.73
C ARG A 546 23.73 0.17 -11.38
N SER A 547 22.94 -0.78 -11.83
CA SER A 547 21.55 -0.94 -11.38
C SER A 547 21.49 -1.50 -9.97
N ASP A 548 20.37 -1.24 -9.26
CA ASP A 548 20.11 -1.87 -7.95
C ASP A 548 20.20 -3.40 -8.02
N LEU A 549 19.75 -4.01 -9.13
CA LEU A 549 19.85 -5.46 -9.35
C LEU A 549 21.28 -5.94 -9.46
N GLU A 550 22.13 -5.27 -10.26
CA GLU A 550 23.54 -5.61 -10.38
C GLU A 550 24.25 -5.55 -9.02
N ILE A 551 23.93 -4.52 -8.22
CA ILE A 551 24.50 -4.36 -6.87
C ILE A 551 24.02 -5.50 -5.94
N VAL A 552 22.73 -5.80 -5.93
CA VAL A 552 22.17 -6.84 -5.05
C VAL A 552 22.60 -8.24 -5.45
N PHE A 553 22.66 -8.55 -6.75
CA PHE A 553 23.10 -9.85 -7.24
C PHE A 553 24.59 -10.10 -6.96
N ASP A 554 25.48 -9.08 -7.17
CA ASP A 554 26.89 -9.15 -6.78
C ASP A 554 27.02 -9.39 -5.26
N LEU A 555 26.30 -8.61 -4.44
CA LEU A 555 26.35 -8.75 -2.99
C LEU A 555 25.85 -10.13 -2.52
N ALA A 556 24.76 -10.63 -3.11
CA ALA A 556 24.22 -11.94 -2.82
C ALA A 556 25.24 -13.07 -3.12
N CYS A 557 25.91 -13.01 -4.26
CA CYS A 557 26.94 -13.98 -4.62
C CYS A 557 28.13 -13.94 -3.65
N ARG A 558 28.57 -12.75 -3.24
CA ARG A 558 29.65 -12.61 -2.25
C ARG A 558 29.29 -13.16 -0.88
N LEU A 559 27.99 -13.17 -0.54
CA LEU A 559 27.47 -13.75 0.70
C LEU A 559 27.09 -15.24 0.57
N GLY A 560 27.49 -15.91 -0.50
CA GLY A 560 27.27 -17.34 -0.71
C GLY A 560 25.84 -17.71 -1.14
N MET A 561 25.05 -16.74 -1.64
CA MET A 561 23.67 -16.96 -2.11
C MET A 561 23.60 -17.24 -3.61
N ASN A 562 24.64 -17.81 -4.21
CA ASN A 562 24.81 -17.99 -5.66
C ASN A 562 23.62 -18.67 -6.32
N GLU A 563 23.19 -19.84 -5.82
CA GLU A 563 22.05 -20.58 -6.36
C GLU A 563 20.76 -19.75 -6.35
N ALA A 564 20.48 -19.03 -5.23
CA ALA A 564 19.30 -18.22 -5.08
C ALA A 564 19.27 -16.99 -5.99
N PHE A 565 20.42 -16.57 -6.48
CA PHE A 565 20.60 -15.39 -7.36
C PHE A 565 21.22 -15.76 -8.72
N PHE A 566 21.02 -17.01 -9.16
CA PHE A 566 21.38 -17.48 -10.50
C PHE A 566 22.85 -17.17 -10.87
N ASP A 567 23.78 -17.36 -9.92
CA ASP A 567 25.21 -17.03 -10.09
C ASP A 567 25.47 -15.59 -10.56
N GLY A 568 24.61 -14.66 -10.16
CA GLY A 568 24.67 -13.25 -10.56
C GLY A 568 23.99 -12.94 -11.91
N ASN A 569 23.36 -13.92 -12.57
CA ASN A 569 22.77 -13.74 -13.89
C ASN A 569 21.32 -13.22 -13.80
N ILE A 570 21.14 -11.90 -13.95
CA ILE A 570 19.83 -11.22 -13.88
C ILE A 570 18.89 -11.69 -15.00
N GLU A 571 19.39 -11.96 -16.19
CA GLU A 571 18.57 -12.43 -17.31
C GLU A 571 18.01 -13.84 -17.04
N ALA A 572 18.81 -14.74 -16.48
CA ALA A 572 18.34 -16.06 -16.04
C ALA A 572 17.27 -15.93 -14.94
N ALA A 573 17.43 -15.00 -14.01
CA ALA A 573 16.48 -14.71 -12.94
C ALA A 573 15.14 -14.18 -13.48
N TRP A 574 15.15 -13.27 -14.43
CA TRP A 574 13.94 -12.79 -15.08
C TRP A 574 13.28 -13.86 -15.97
N ASN A 575 14.09 -14.68 -16.67
CA ASN A 575 13.55 -15.81 -17.43
C ASN A 575 12.84 -16.82 -16.52
N TYR A 576 13.38 -17.08 -15.32
CA TYR A 576 12.69 -17.88 -14.30
C TYR A 576 11.34 -17.24 -13.89
N GLN A 577 11.29 -15.92 -13.65
CA GLN A 577 10.02 -15.26 -13.34
C GLN A 577 8.99 -15.40 -14.46
N LEU A 578 9.42 -15.31 -15.73
CA LEU A 578 8.57 -15.32 -16.92
C LEU A 578 8.20 -16.74 -17.39
N GLU A 579 8.84 -17.79 -16.88
CA GLU A 579 8.67 -19.19 -17.31
C GLU A 579 7.20 -19.63 -17.40
N PRO A 580 6.31 -19.35 -16.41
CA PRO A 580 4.90 -19.75 -16.49
C PRO A 580 4.12 -19.10 -17.63
N LEU A 581 4.64 -18.02 -18.20
CA LEU A 581 4.06 -17.30 -19.34
C LEU A 581 4.59 -17.77 -20.68
N GLY A 582 5.60 -18.63 -20.70
CA GLY A 582 6.32 -19.01 -21.92
C GLY A 582 7.04 -17.85 -22.59
N LEU A 583 7.36 -16.77 -21.86
CA LEU A 583 8.10 -15.62 -22.33
C LEU A 583 9.56 -15.69 -21.89
N THR A 584 10.42 -15.05 -22.67
CA THR A 584 11.83 -14.84 -22.31
C THR A 584 12.19 -13.35 -22.40
N VAL A 585 13.25 -12.96 -21.70
CA VAL A 585 13.83 -11.61 -21.80
C VAL A 585 14.20 -11.28 -23.24
N GLU A 586 14.74 -12.23 -23.99
CA GLU A 586 15.09 -12.05 -25.40
C GLU A 586 13.85 -11.74 -26.25
N MET A 587 12.74 -12.47 -26.06
CA MET A 587 11.47 -12.19 -26.76
C MET A 587 10.99 -10.78 -26.48
N LEU A 588 11.02 -10.35 -25.20
CA LEU A 588 10.63 -8.99 -24.79
C LEU A 588 11.60 -7.93 -25.35
N ARG A 589 12.89 -8.22 -25.42
CA ARG A 589 13.89 -7.33 -25.99
C ARG A 589 13.69 -7.10 -27.48
N ASN A 590 13.20 -8.13 -28.20
CA ASN A 590 12.88 -8.05 -29.63
C ASN A 590 11.53 -7.36 -29.90
N LYS A 591 10.70 -7.15 -28.87
CA LYS A 591 9.42 -6.43 -28.96
C LYS A 591 9.33 -5.37 -27.86
N PRO A 592 10.02 -4.26 -28.00
CA PRO A 592 10.13 -3.24 -26.95
C PRO A 592 8.81 -2.52 -26.62
N GLU A 593 7.79 -2.64 -27.49
CA GLU A 593 6.42 -2.20 -27.23
C GLU A 593 5.74 -3.03 -26.14
N GLY A 594 6.21 -4.24 -25.88
CA GLY A 594 5.65 -5.20 -24.94
C GLY A 594 4.67 -6.19 -25.56
N TYR A 595 4.11 -7.03 -24.72
CA TYR A 595 3.10 -8.03 -25.07
C TYR A 595 1.83 -7.78 -24.25
N ASP A 596 0.68 -7.81 -24.93
CA ASP A 596 -0.63 -7.87 -24.29
C ASP A 596 -1.04 -9.34 -24.21
N ILE A 597 -1.08 -9.89 -23.00
CA ILE A 597 -1.54 -11.24 -22.70
C ILE A 597 -2.86 -11.11 -21.94
N PRO A 598 -4.00 -11.34 -22.61
CA PRO A 598 -5.29 -11.17 -21.97
C PRO A 598 -5.48 -12.06 -20.75
N LEU A 599 -5.89 -11.45 -19.65
CA LEU A 599 -6.22 -12.13 -18.40
C LEU A 599 -7.74 -12.18 -18.22
N GLU A 600 -8.24 -13.24 -17.60
CA GLU A 600 -9.65 -13.32 -17.24
C GLU A 600 -9.92 -12.47 -15.99
N HIS A 601 -10.34 -11.22 -16.18
CA HIS A 601 -10.68 -10.28 -15.10
C HIS A 601 -12.10 -10.52 -14.58
N LYS A 602 -12.31 -11.63 -13.84
CA LYS A 602 -13.59 -11.94 -13.20
C LYS A 602 -14.07 -10.82 -12.30
N VAL A 603 -15.37 -10.68 -12.18
CA VAL A 603 -16.04 -9.74 -11.27
C VAL A 603 -16.71 -10.52 -10.12
N ARG A 604 -16.97 -9.83 -9.00
CA ARG A 604 -17.64 -10.41 -7.82
C ARG A 604 -17.00 -11.73 -7.36
N LYS A 605 -15.67 -11.76 -7.30
CA LYS A 605 -14.92 -12.99 -6.96
C LYS A 605 -15.34 -13.60 -5.64
N TYR A 606 -15.78 -12.77 -4.68
CA TYR A 606 -16.34 -13.24 -3.42
C TYR A 606 -17.57 -14.13 -3.57
N ALA A 607 -18.36 -13.95 -4.63
CA ALA A 607 -19.54 -14.75 -4.96
C ALA A 607 -19.23 -15.91 -5.94
N PHE A 608 -17.96 -16.09 -6.30
CA PHE A 608 -17.56 -17.16 -7.20
C PHE A 608 -17.63 -18.51 -6.48
N ARG A 609 -18.18 -19.53 -7.17
CA ARG A 609 -18.24 -20.89 -6.64
C ARG A 609 -16.97 -21.64 -7.03
N ASP A 610 -16.25 -22.12 -6.03
CA ASP A 610 -15.09 -23.00 -6.26
C ASP A 610 -15.53 -24.31 -6.92
N PRO A 611 -14.99 -24.68 -8.08
CA PRO A 611 -15.43 -25.83 -8.82
C PRO A 611 -15.14 -27.19 -8.13
N ASN A 612 -14.17 -27.23 -7.20
CA ASN A 612 -13.76 -28.43 -6.50
C ASN A 612 -14.58 -28.65 -5.22
N SER A 613 -14.76 -27.62 -4.41
CA SER A 613 -15.50 -27.71 -3.15
C SER A 613 -16.99 -27.43 -3.31
N GLY A 614 -17.40 -26.72 -4.37
CA GLY A 614 -18.76 -26.22 -4.55
C GLY A 614 -19.12 -25.04 -3.65
N TYR A 615 -18.20 -24.54 -2.83
CA TYR A 615 -18.42 -23.43 -1.90
C TYR A 615 -18.14 -22.07 -2.54
N LEU A 616 -18.80 -21.03 -2.02
CA LEU A 616 -18.55 -19.66 -2.43
C LEU A 616 -17.21 -19.18 -1.84
N ALA A 617 -16.43 -18.45 -2.62
CA ALA A 617 -15.09 -17.99 -2.22
C ALA A 617 -15.13 -17.10 -0.96
N GLY A 618 -16.10 -16.17 -0.89
CA GLY A 618 -16.16 -15.16 0.17
C GLY A 618 -15.00 -14.17 0.10
N PHE A 619 -14.88 -13.34 1.13
CA PHE A 619 -13.80 -12.41 1.32
C PHE A 619 -12.64 -13.10 2.07
N ASN A 620 -11.41 -12.61 1.87
CA ASN A 620 -10.25 -13.15 2.61
C ASN A 620 -10.07 -12.45 3.97
N THR A 621 -11.16 -12.45 4.76
CA THR A 621 -11.26 -11.96 6.13
C THR A 621 -11.50 -13.13 7.09
N GLU A 622 -11.49 -12.90 8.40
CA GLU A 622 -11.77 -13.94 9.38
C GLU A 622 -13.20 -14.50 9.24
N THR A 623 -14.18 -13.61 9.02
CA THR A 623 -15.58 -14.01 8.84
C THR A 623 -15.89 -14.48 7.43
N LYS A 624 -14.91 -14.41 6.50
CA LYS A 624 -15.10 -14.60 5.06
C LYS A 624 -16.16 -13.66 4.45
N ARG A 625 -16.39 -12.52 5.09
CA ARG A 625 -17.34 -11.47 4.71
C ARG A 625 -16.66 -10.11 4.77
N ALA A 626 -17.23 -9.10 4.16
CA ALA A 626 -16.80 -7.73 4.41
C ALA A 626 -17.09 -7.35 5.87
N GLU A 627 -16.15 -6.73 6.57
CA GLU A 627 -16.24 -6.55 8.02
C GLU A 627 -16.50 -5.10 8.43
N PHE A 628 -17.67 -4.85 9.04
CA PHE A 628 -17.94 -3.63 9.81
C PHE A 628 -17.29 -3.70 11.18
N TYR A 629 -17.42 -4.85 11.85
CA TYR A 629 -16.86 -5.15 13.16
C TYR A 629 -15.64 -6.04 13.01
N SER A 630 -14.49 -5.64 13.55
CA SER A 630 -13.24 -6.39 13.44
C SER A 630 -12.88 -7.03 14.78
N GLU A 631 -13.04 -8.34 14.89
CA GLU A 631 -12.70 -9.09 16.10
C GLU A 631 -11.19 -9.09 16.36
N ILE A 632 -10.36 -9.05 15.29
CA ILE A 632 -8.90 -8.94 15.43
C ILE A 632 -8.48 -7.61 16.08
N LEU A 633 -9.11 -6.51 15.73
CA LEU A 633 -8.81 -5.22 16.37
C LEU A 633 -9.20 -5.25 17.84
N HIS A 634 -10.38 -5.82 18.16
CA HIS A 634 -10.84 -6.00 19.53
C HIS A 634 -9.86 -6.86 20.35
N HIS A 635 -9.39 -7.97 19.77
CA HIS A 635 -8.44 -8.87 20.42
C HIS A 635 -7.14 -8.17 20.85
N TYR A 636 -6.66 -7.22 20.03
CA TYR A 636 -5.47 -6.43 20.35
C TYR A 636 -5.77 -5.11 21.08
N GLY A 637 -6.98 -4.93 21.62
CA GLY A 637 -7.33 -3.77 22.44
C GLY A 637 -7.67 -2.49 21.66
N TYR A 638 -7.88 -2.59 20.36
CA TYR A 638 -8.33 -1.48 19.52
C TYR A 638 -9.86 -1.50 19.38
N ASN A 639 -10.43 -0.34 19.03
CA ASN A 639 -11.87 -0.28 18.74
C ASN A 639 -12.22 -1.18 17.53
N PRO A 640 -13.13 -2.17 17.69
CA PRO A 640 -13.53 -3.05 16.60
C PRO A 640 -14.32 -2.34 15.48
N LEU A 641 -14.94 -1.21 15.78
CA LEU A 641 -15.63 -0.34 14.84
C LEU A 641 -14.69 0.81 14.40
N PRO A 642 -14.84 1.36 13.18
CA PRO A 642 -14.11 2.55 12.80
C PRO A 642 -14.51 3.74 13.68
N GLU A 643 -13.55 4.53 14.10
CA GLU A 643 -13.80 5.70 14.93
C GLU A 643 -12.97 6.91 14.46
N TYR A 644 -13.50 8.10 14.73
CA TYR A 644 -12.76 9.34 14.56
C TYR A 644 -12.13 9.76 15.88
N VAL A 645 -10.83 10.05 15.83
CA VAL A 645 -10.09 10.67 16.92
C VAL A 645 -9.54 12.01 16.42
N GLN A 646 -9.83 13.08 17.17
CA GLN A 646 -9.38 14.41 16.79
C GLN A 646 -7.84 14.48 16.80
N PRO A 647 -7.22 14.96 15.72
CA PRO A 647 -5.78 15.19 15.69
C PRO A 647 -5.30 16.08 16.82
N GLN A 648 -4.11 15.78 17.36
CA GLN A 648 -3.57 16.52 18.51
C GLN A 648 -3.33 18.01 18.20
N GLU A 649 -3.07 18.36 16.95
CA GLU A 649 -2.88 19.72 16.47
C GLU A 649 -4.09 20.61 16.76
N TYR A 650 -5.31 20.07 16.68
CA TYR A 650 -6.53 20.81 17.05
C TYR A 650 -6.71 20.97 18.55
N GLN A 651 -6.05 20.13 19.36
CA GLN A 651 -6.14 20.20 20.81
C GLN A 651 -5.22 21.29 21.40
N ARG A 652 -4.13 21.60 20.69
CA ARG A 652 -3.12 22.55 21.18
C ARG A 652 -3.62 24.00 21.23
N ASN A 653 -4.53 24.38 20.34
CA ASN A 653 -5.19 25.70 20.26
C ASN A 653 -4.28 26.87 20.70
N ASP A 654 -3.05 26.92 20.15
CA ASP A 654 -2.03 27.89 20.51
C ASP A 654 -2.30 29.21 19.75
N PRO A 655 -2.63 30.32 20.44
CA PRO A 655 -2.93 31.58 19.79
C PRO A 655 -1.71 32.15 19.03
N ASP A 656 -0.49 31.80 19.39
CA ASP A 656 0.73 32.25 18.72
C ASP A 656 0.98 31.48 17.41
N TYR A 657 0.37 30.29 17.25
CA TYR A 657 0.47 29.43 16.06
C TYR A 657 -0.91 29.05 15.52
N PRO A 658 -1.71 30.02 15.01
CA PRO A 658 -3.10 29.79 14.61
C PRO A 658 -3.25 29.06 13.26
N LEU A 659 -2.16 28.87 12.52
CA LEU A 659 -2.19 28.26 11.19
C LEU A 659 -1.83 26.77 11.25
N MET A 660 -2.57 25.96 10.51
CA MET A 660 -2.23 24.56 10.31
C MET A 660 -1.37 24.41 9.05
N LEU A 661 -0.17 23.85 9.22
CA LEU A 661 0.72 23.53 8.11
C LEU A 661 0.27 22.24 7.42
N THR A 662 0.07 22.29 6.12
CA THR A 662 -0.15 21.10 5.29
C THR A 662 0.92 20.98 4.21
N SER A 663 1.28 19.77 3.83
CA SER A 663 2.21 19.51 2.74
C SER A 663 1.49 19.04 1.49
N VAL A 664 2.08 19.31 0.33
CA VAL A 664 1.54 18.85 -0.94
C VAL A 664 2.65 18.42 -1.89
N LYS A 665 2.34 17.49 -2.77
CA LYS A 665 3.24 17.17 -3.86
C LYS A 665 3.13 18.24 -4.94
N SER A 666 4.25 18.92 -5.24
CA SER A 666 4.32 19.83 -6.38
C SER A 666 4.10 19.08 -7.71
N GLY A 667 3.43 19.73 -8.64
CA GLY A 667 3.28 19.24 -10.01
C GLY A 667 4.55 19.41 -10.86
N PHE A 668 5.51 20.19 -10.36
CA PHE A 668 6.75 20.56 -11.07
C PHE A 668 7.96 19.93 -10.41
#